data_f6bd9ec30cf524129199c25973484a5b
#
_entry.id   f6bd9ec30cf524129199c25973484a5b
#
_cell.length_a   1.000
_cell.length_b   1.000
_cell.length_c   1.000
_cell.angle_alpha   90.00
_cell.angle_beta   90.00
_cell.angle_gamma   90.00
#
_symmetry.space_group_name_H-M   'P 1'
#
loop_
_entity.id
_entity.type
_entity.pdbx_description
1 polymer ?
#
loop_
_entity_poly.entity_id
_entity_poly.type
_entity_poly.pdbx_seq_one_letter_code
_entity_poly.pdbx_strand_id
1 'polypeptide(L)'
;MIVRRWLCATMAVLFCLSACRHSAPEPDSRSKEQLALFRALNDSMQHLSPNALPLIREQLQQATDSLTWYDYYLMYGRHYLLSGTPDSLPHYTSRVLRFAGRQPQTRRVRGLAATALSAEGAYHYLLRHDADSVISRYMQAYRLMLHSDMQDALPDLSANIGDAYVAKNELPEGSRWYRRALFLVDSLGLPTKDNQTLYLGLGRIYTTVGDFTQARDYYEKTEQYFADMKPNMQSYFLNNYGNYFYFSRQYPEALATFRRLKAHLEHYRAEDNFDMYLCKVNMADVFLNLGQTDSARHYVSEAEDYFTRQGVSVGVYYAHTIRIGIALRHGDYAEVERLLQADRGFDATKEHDLLAIRQQYLNDYYAKVGDYRRAYQNLKESQQDKDSTEYMRKQMRSSDIMMRLTEDTLRLNHQIRMKQQEAAYAKAQLRLWITTALLVLLALAVVLWYSLERRRKLQNHFDMLNLRLQNARQRISPHFVFNVLNSRMNKGDRQERDQLLSLAKLIRTNLDMTSHPTVTLAEELDFVGKYVEVERQLLGEDFTFTMEAPQKETLETVRIPSMLVQILTENAIIHGLKGKEGGKRLCIRVDTDEAATRITVSDNGPGFDIRHYNSERSRTGLNIIRTTVSAINQENKKHKISFDIKNDNGCHCVLTIPKNIKLI
;
A
#
# COMPACT_ATOMS: atom_id res chain seq x y z
N MET A 1 -52.08 23.64 -26.17
CA MET A 1 -50.93 23.59 -27.10
C MET A 1 -49.65 24.23 -26.50
N ILE A 2 -49.75 25.33 -25.78
CA ILE A 2 -48.64 26.09 -25.22
C ILE A 2 -47.89 25.29 -24.10
N VAL A 3 -48.61 24.56 -23.22
CA VAL A 3 -48.04 23.77 -22.12
C VAL A 3 -47.16 22.59 -22.62
N ARG A 4 -47.54 21.98 -23.75
CA ARG A 4 -46.79 20.91 -24.36
C ARG A 4 -45.43 21.37 -24.95
N ARG A 5 -45.36 22.60 -25.48
CA ARG A 5 -44.12 23.21 -25.98
C ARG A 5 -43.12 23.57 -24.84
N TRP A 6 -43.63 23.99 -23.68
CA TRP A 6 -42.81 24.30 -22.53
C TRP A 6 -42.24 23.03 -21.86
N LEU A 7 -43.01 21.94 -21.78
CA LEU A 7 -42.52 20.67 -21.27
C LEU A 7 -41.41 20.07 -22.16
N CYS A 8 -41.53 20.19 -23.48
CA CYS A 8 -40.49 19.72 -24.40
C CYS A 8 -39.22 20.58 -24.31
N ALA A 9 -39.33 21.89 -24.09
CA ALA A 9 -38.18 22.77 -23.93
C ALA A 9 -37.46 22.54 -22.61
N THR A 10 -38.15 22.28 -21.50
CA THR A 10 -37.54 21.92 -20.21
C THR A 10 -36.93 20.56 -20.21
N MET A 11 -37.52 19.56 -20.89
CA MET A 11 -36.88 18.24 -21.09
C MET A 11 -35.63 18.31 -21.97
N ALA A 12 -35.63 19.16 -23.01
CA ALA A 12 -34.45 19.36 -23.86
C ALA A 12 -33.28 20.00 -23.09
N VAL A 13 -33.57 21.00 -22.23
CA VAL A 13 -32.54 21.62 -21.37
C VAL A 13 -32.02 20.64 -20.30
N LEU A 14 -32.86 19.80 -19.72
CA LEU A 14 -32.45 18.73 -18.78
C LEU A 14 -31.63 17.63 -19.47
N PHE A 15 -31.94 17.31 -20.73
CA PHE A 15 -31.16 16.35 -21.53
C PHE A 15 -29.80 16.92 -21.93
N CYS A 16 -29.70 18.22 -22.24
CA CYS A 16 -28.43 18.88 -22.51
C CYS A 16 -27.52 19.00 -21.26
N LEU A 17 -28.12 19.15 -20.08
CA LEU A 17 -27.36 19.20 -18.82
C LEU A 17 -26.87 17.80 -18.33
N SER A 18 -27.53 16.73 -18.74
CA SER A 18 -27.09 15.36 -18.45
C SER A 18 -26.10 14.81 -19.49
N ALA A 19 -26.04 15.36 -20.68
CA ALA A 19 -25.08 14.97 -21.72
C ALA A 19 -23.67 15.52 -21.50
N CYS A 20 -23.44 16.47 -20.61
CA CYS A 20 -22.12 17.04 -20.31
C CYS A 20 -21.34 16.29 -19.23
N ARG A 21 -21.57 15.01 -18.99
CA ARG A 21 -20.83 14.21 -17.99
C ARG A 21 -19.98 13.08 -18.56
N HIS A 22 -19.75 13.06 -19.86
CA HIS A 22 -18.59 12.37 -20.40
C HIS A 22 -17.53 13.44 -20.65
N SER A 23 -16.55 13.58 -19.75
CA SER A 23 -15.30 14.22 -20.11
C SER A 23 -14.82 13.50 -21.37
N ALA A 24 -14.91 14.18 -22.50
CA ALA A 24 -14.21 13.75 -23.70
C ALA A 24 -12.77 13.43 -23.27
N PRO A 25 -12.16 12.31 -23.69
CA PRO A 25 -10.78 12.05 -23.37
C PRO A 25 -10.02 13.31 -23.78
N GLU A 26 -9.24 13.86 -22.81
CA GLU A 26 -8.37 15.00 -23.14
C GLU A 26 -7.60 14.58 -24.39
N PRO A 27 -7.68 15.30 -25.52
CA PRO A 27 -7.07 14.90 -26.79
C PRO A 27 -5.54 14.80 -26.73
N ASP A 28 -4.99 14.98 -25.55
CA ASP A 28 -3.58 15.14 -25.20
C ASP A 28 -2.97 14.00 -24.38
N SER A 29 -3.69 12.91 -24.17
CA SER A 29 -3.17 11.73 -23.48
C SER A 29 -3.34 10.46 -24.31
N ARG A 30 -2.44 9.48 -24.11
CA ARG A 30 -2.55 8.16 -24.74
C ARG A 30 -3.81 7.47 -24.31
N SER A 31 -4.44 6.69 -25.22
CA SER A 31 -5.57 5.85 -24.87
C SER A 31 -5.16 4.75 -23.87
N LYS A 32 -6.10 4.19 -23.13
CA LYS A 32 -5.83 3.06 -22.23
C LYS A 32 -5.26 1.85 -22.98
N GLU A 33 -5.71 1.62 -24.20
CA GLU A 33 -5.22 0.54 -25.07
C GLU A 33 -3.77 0.78 -25.51
N GLN A 34 -3.43 2.01 -25.91
CA GLN A 34 -2.06 2.38 -26.21
C GLN A 34 -1.13 2.21 -25.02
N LEU A 35 -1.55 2.64 -23.81
CA LEU A 35 -0.76 2.47 -22.60
C LEU A 35 -0.58 0.99 -22.24
N ALA A 36 -1.62 0.16 -22.41
CA ALA A 36 -1.53 -1.28 -22.17
C ALA A 36 -0.57 -1.97 -23.14
N LEU A 37 -0.64 -1.62 -24.43
CA LEU A 37 0.30 -2.13 -25.44
C LEU A 37 1.74 -1.69 -25.18
N PHE A 38 1.92 -0.45 -24.76
CA PHE A 38 3.23 0.09 -24.36
C PHE A 38 3.85 -0.70 -23.19
N ARG A 39 3.04 -1.02 -22.17
CA ARG A 39 3.50 -1.84 -21.03
C ARG A 39 3.86 -3.25 -21.48
N ALA A 40 3.04 -3.89 -22.30
CA ALA A 40 3.28 -5.23 -22.81
C ALA A 40 4.58 -5.29 -23.66
N LEU A 41 4.83 -4.29 -24.50
CA LEU A 41 6.05 -4.20 -25.28
C LEU A 41 7.29 -3.94 -24.41
N ASN A 42 7.19 -3.07 -23.40
CA ASN A 42 8.26 -2.85 -22.44
C ASN A 42 8.61 -4.14 -21.68
N ASP A 43 7.60 -4.88 -21.23
CA ASP A 43 7.78 -6.16 -20.55
C ASP A 43 8.45 -7.20 -21.46
N SER A 44 8.00 -7.30 -22.71
CA SER A 44 8.64 -8.15 -23.73
C SER A 44 10.10 -7.79 -23.99
N MET A 45 10.45 -6.50 -24.01
CA MET A 45 11.84 -6.04 -24.17
C MET A 45 12.71 -6.39 -22.95
N GLN A 46 12.19 -6.19 -21.74
CA GLN A 46 12.92 -6.53 -20.50
C GLN A 46 13.20 -8.02 -20.37
N HIS A 47 12.34 -8.88 -20.97
CA HIS A 47 12.52 -10.32 -21.02
C HIS A 47 13.37 -10.77 -22.24
N LEU A 48 13.90 -9.84 -23.03
CA LEU A 48 14.64 -10.12 -24.29
C LEU A 48 13.86 -11.10 -25.19
N SER A 49 12.53 -10.97 -25.22
CA SER A 49 11.69 -11.82 -26.08
C SER A 49 12.07 -11.66 -27.55
N PRO A 50 12.28 -12.78 -28.30
CA PRO A 50 12.59 -12.70 -29.73
C PRO A 50 11.53 -11.95 -30.54
N ASN A 51 10.29 -11.93 -30.05
CA ASN A 51 9.17 -11.27 -30.73
C ASN A 51 9.07 -9.76 -30.43
N ALA A 52 9.84 -9.23 -29.49
CA ALA A 52 9.75 -7.81 -29.10
C ALA A 52 10.08 -6.89 -30.27
N LEU A 53 11.21 -7.11 -30.94
CA LEU A 53 11.66 -6.26 -32.05
C LEU A 53 10.74 -6.30 -33.27
N PRO A 54 10.26 -7.48 -33.74
CA PRO A 54 9.25 -7.57 -34.81
C PRO A 54 7.97 -6.80 -34.47
N LEU A 55 7.44 -6.94 -33.28
CA LEU A 55 6.23 -6.24 -32.82
C LEU A 55 6.42 -4.71 -32.79
N ILE A 56 7.54 -4.23 -32.25
CA ILE A 56 7.85 -2.79 -32.25
C ILE A 56 7.94 -2.27 -33.69
N ARG A 57 8.56 -3.01 -34.60
CA ARG A 57 8.66 -2.64 -36.01
C ARG A 57 7.30 -2.57 -36.69
N GLU A 58 6.44 -3.52 -36.44
CA GLU A 58 5.06 -3.53 -36.92
C GLU A 58 4.29 -2.29 -36.44
N GLN A 59 4.34 -2.00 -35.14
CA GLN A 59 3.69 -0.82 -34.58
C GLN A 59 4.24 0.49 -35.15
N LEU A 60 5.56 0.55 -35.41
CA LEU A 60 6.19 1.71 -36.05
C LEU A 60 5.66 1.94 -37.46
N GLN A 61 5.40 0.85 -38.22
CA GLN A 61 4.85 0.93 -39.61
C GLN A 61 3.34 1.31 -39.58
N GLN A 62 2.60 0.91 -38.57
CA GLN A 62 1.18 1.16 -38.44
C GLN A 62 0.85 2.53 -37.81
N ALA A 63 1.85 3.23 -37.28
CA ALA A 63 1.65 4.51 -36.61
C ALA A 63 1.09 5.57 -37.56
N THR A 64 -0.07 6.14 -37.23
CA THR A 64 -0.80 7.11 -38.04
C THR A 64 -0.46 8.55 -37.71
N ASP A 65 0.06 8.84 -36.51
CA ASP A 65 0.49 10.15 -36.07
C ASP A 65 1.96 10.19 -35.65
N SER A 66 2.58 11.36 -35.73
CA SER A 66 4.01 11.53 -35.46
C SER A 66 4.40 11.22 -34.02
N LEU A 67 3.53 11.51 -33.03
CA LEU A 67 3.82 11.22 -31.61
C LEU A 67 3.88 9.72 -31.36
N THR A 68 2.89 8.97 -31.85
CA THR A 68 2.87 7.50 -31.79
C THR A 68 4.09 6.92 -32.53
N TRP A 69 4.45 7.47 -33.68
CA TRP A 69 5.63 7.03 -34.42
C TRP A 69 6.91 7.22 -33.59
N TYR A 70 7.09 8.39 -32.96
CA TYR A 70 8.27 8.66 -32.14
C TYR A 70 8.28 7.86 -30.83
N ASP A 71 7.14 7.49 -30.27
CA ASP A 71 7.03 6.59 -29.14
C ASP A 71 7.65 5.22 -29.47
N TYR A 72 7.23 4.60 -30.59
CA TYR A 72 7.78 3.29 -31.03
C TYR A 72 9.22 3.41 -31.55
N TYR A 73 9.58 4.54 -32.16
CA TYR A 73 10.95 4.80 -32.57
C TYR A 73 11.92 4.84 -31.39
N LEU A 74 11.50 5.42 -30.27
CA LEU A 74 12.26 5.41 -29.03
C LEU A 74 12.35 3.99 -28.44
N MET A 75 11.26 3.24 -28.46
CA MET A 75 11.27 1.83 -28.04
C MET A 75 12.25 1.00 -28.84
N TYR A 76 12.28 1.20 -30.12
CA TYR A 76 13.24 0.54 -31.02
C TYR A 76 14.67 0.82 -30.58
N GLY A 77 15.01 2.07 -30.29
CA GLY A 77 16.34 2.46 -29.77
C GLY A 77 16.62 1.84 -28.39
N ARG A 78 15.64 1.80 -27.49
CA ARG A 78 15.77 1.17 -26.15
C ARG A 78 16.01 -0.34 -26.23
N HIS A 79 15.44 -1.02 -27.22
CA HIS A 79 15.70 -2.43 -27.44
C HIS A 79 17.19 -2.71 -27.66
N TYR A 80 17.89 -1.89 -28.43
CA TYR A 80 19.32 -2.03 -28.63
C TYR A 80 20.17 -1.82 -27.39
N LEU A 81 19.73 -0.95 -26.47
CA LEU A 81 20.37 -0.80 -25.17
C LEU A 81 20.31 -2.12 -24.37
N LEU A 82 19.16 -2.78 -24.37
CA LEU A 82 18.94 -4.03 -23.62
C LEU A 82 19.57 -5.26 -24.29
N SER A 83 19.68 -5.27 -25.61
CA SER A 83 20.24 -6.38 -26.41
C SER A 83 21.76 -6.35 -26.57
N GLY A 84 22.48 -5.44 -25.89
CA GLY A 84 23.93 -5.40 -25.86
C GLY A 84 24.59 -4.61 -27.00
N THR A 85 23.83 -3.78 -27.73
CA THR A 85 24.35 -2.85 -28.76
C THR A 85 23.95 -1.39 -28.44
N PRO A 86 24.40 -0.86 -27.30
CA PRO A 86 23.89 0.39 -26.74
C PRO A 86 24.30 1.66 -27.49
N ASP A 87 25.37 1.63 -28.26
CA ASP A 87 25.98 2.82 -28.92
C ASP A 87 25.04 3.54 -29.87
N SER A 88 24.01 2.88 -30.37
CA SER A 88 23.00 3.48 -31.24
C SER A 88 21.96 4.33 -30.50
N LEU A 89 21.75 4.13 -29.20
CA LEU A 89 20.68 4.79 -28.42
C LEU A 89 20.74 6.33 -28.47
N PRO A 90 21.91 6.99 -28.33
CA PRO A 90 21.99 8.46 -28.40
C PRO A 90 21.44 9.04 -29.71
N HIS A 91 21.53 8.32 -30.83
CA HIS A 91 20.93 8.74 -32.09
C HIS A 91 19.39 8.80 -32.00
N TYR A 92 18.77 7.75 -31.38
CA TYR A 92 17.31 7.69 -31.22
C TYR A 92 16.81 8.76 -30.25
N THR A 93 17.41 8.88 -29.09
CA THR A 93 16.98 9.84 -28.07
C THR A 93 17.13 11.28 -28.52
N SER A 94 18.27 11.65 -29.16
CA SER A 94 18.50 12.99 -29.69
C SER A 94 17.47 13.39 -30.75
N ARG A 95 17.03 12.43 -31.58
CA ARG A 95 16.00 12.69 -32.59
C ARG A 95 14.65 12.91 -31.96
N VAL A 96 14.30 12.09 -30.96
CA VAL A 96 13.05 12.22 -30.18
C VAL A 96 13.02 13.56 -29.46
N LEU A 97 14.08 13.93 -28.74
CA LEU A 97 14.14 15.19 -27.99
C LEU A 97 14.06 16.41 -28.87
N ARG A 98 14.74 16.40 -30.06
CA ARG A 98 14.61 17.48 -31.07
C ARG A 98 13.18 17.60 -31.60
N PHE A 99 12.50 16.47 -31.82
CA PHE A 99 11.10 16.49 -32.23
C PHE A 99 10.22 17.06 -31.13
N ALA A 100 10.32 16.52 -29.89
CA ALA A 100 9.52 16.95 -28.76
C ALA A 100 9.72 18.44 -28.42
N GLY A 101 10.95 18.97 -28.56
CA GLY A 101 11.24 20.38 -28.32
C GLY A 101 10.61 21.34 -29.33
N ARG A 102 10.15 20.85 -30.48
CA ARG A 102 9.46 21.65 -31.52
C ARG A 102 7.93 21.55 -31.42
N GLN A 103 7.42 20.68 -30.57
CA GLN A 103 5.99 20.48 -30.41
C GLN A 103 5.41 21.34 -29.25
N PRO A 104 4.12 21.67 -29.28
CA PRO A 104 3.43 22.20 -28.10
C PRO A 104 3.65 21.27 -26.90
N GLN A 105 3.93 21.86 -25.73
CA GLN A 105 4.29 21.10 -24.51
C GLN A 105 3.06 20.48 -23.83
N THR A 106 2.43 19.56 -24.52
CA THR A 106 1.27 18.79 -24.06
C THR A 106 1.70 17.71 -23.06
N ARG A 107 0.76 17.09 -22.37
CA ARG A 107 1.07 15.99 -21.42
C ARG A 107 1.77 14.82 -22.12
N ARG A 108 1.33 14.48 -23.34
CA ARG A 108 1.90 13.40 -24.15
C ARG A 108 3.30 13.71 -24.63
N VAL A 109 3.56 14.94 -25.09
CA VAL A 109 4.90 15.38 -25.53
C VAL A 109 5.88 15.36 -24.35
N ARG A 110 5.45 15.81 -23.17
CA ARG A 110 6.26 15.70 -21.95
C ARG A 110 6.56 14.25 -21.59
N GLY A 111 5.60 13.33 -21.75
CA GLY A 111 5.80 11.89 -21.52
C GLY A 111 6.85 11.30 -22.46
N LEU A 112 6.77 11.60 -23.75
CA LEU A 112 7.76 11.17 -24.76
C LEU A 112 9.15 11.71 -24.44
N ALA A 113 9.28 13.00 -24.14
CA ALA A 113 10.57 13.62 -23.78
C ALA A 113 11.15 13.04 -22.48
N ALA A 114 10.31 12.82 -21.47
CA ALA A 114 10.71 12.19 -20.20
C ALA A 114 11.24 10.77 -20.40
N THR A 115 10.58 9.97 -21.23
CA THR A 115 11.02 8.62 -21.56
C THR A 115 12.36 8.62 -22.30
N ALA A 116 12.57 9.58 -23.22
CA ALA A 116 13.85 9.72 -23.94
C ALA A 116 14.99 10.10 -22.98
N LEU A 117 14.78 11.07 -22.08
CA LEU A 117 15.78 11.46 -21.08
C LEU A 117 16.06 10.33 -20.08
N SER A 118 15.05 9.55 -19.70
CA SER A 118 15.23 8.36 -18.86
C SER A 118 16.10 7.31 -19.56
N ALA A 119 15.89 7.11 -20.86
CA ALA A 119 16.72 6.19 -21.64
C ALA A 119 18.17 6.69 -21.78
N GLU A 120 18.40 8.00 -21.91
CA GLU A 120 19.76 8.58 -21.86
C GLU A 120 20.42 8.37 -20.49
N GLY A 121 19.66 8.54 -19.41
CA GLY A 121 20.14 8.24 -18.05
C GLY A 121 20.60 6.79 -17.92
N ALA A 122 19.78 5.84 -18.39
CA ALA A 122 20.12 4.41 -18.39
C ALA A 122 21.37 4.11 -19.24
N TYR A 123 21.53 4.76 -20.40
CA TYR A 123 22.72 4.64 -21.23
C TYR A 123 23.99 5.10 -20.48
N HIS A 124 23.95 6.26 -19.84
CA HIS A 124 25.08 6.77 -19.06
C HIS A 124 25.39 5.86 -17.86
N TYR A 125 24.36 5.32 -17.20
CA TYR A 125 24.52 4.40 -16.08
C TYR A 125 25.27 3.12 -16.49
N LEU A 126 24.88 2.51 -17.62
CA LEU A 126 25.43 1.23 -18.06
C LEU A 126 26.83 1.33 -18.67
N LEU A 127 27.13 2.43 -19.39
CA LEU A 127 28.35 2.50 -20.21
C LEU A 127 29.39 3.49 -19.71
N ARG A 128 28.99 4.59 -19.10
CA ARG A 128 29.92 5.66 -18.74
C ARG A 128 30.24 5.70 -17.25
N HIS A 129 29.42 5.06 -16.43
CA HIS A 129 29.53 5.09 -14.97
C HIS A 129 29.68 6.51 -14.39
N ASP A 130 29.15 7.52 -15.09
CA ASP A 130 29.16 8.92 -14.68
C ASP A 130 27.84 9.22 -13.93
N ALA A 131 27.87 9.02 -12.63
CA ALA A 131 26.69 9.17 -11.76
C ALA A 131 26.06 10.58 -11.84
N ASP A 132 26.86 11.64 -12.02
CA ASP A 132 26.32 13.01 -12.08
C ASP A 132 25.50 13.25 -13.33
N SER A 133 25.99 12.80 -14.50
CA SER A 133 25.21 12.83 -15.74
C SER A 133 23.95 11.98 -15.66
N VAL A 134 24.03 10.80 -15.06
CA VAL A 134 22.87 9.90 -14.84
C VAL A 134 21.80 10.60 -14.02
N ILE A 135 22.17 11.12 -12.84
CA ILE A 135 21.26 11.83 -11.94
C ILE A 135 20.65 13.05 -12.66
N SER A 136 21.46 13.83 -13.36
CA SER A 136 20.99 15.01 -14.09
C SER A 136 19.92 14.64 -15.13
N ARG A 137 20.14 13.59 -15.93
CA ARG A 137 19.17 13.13 -16.94
C ARG A 137 17.89 12.59 -16.32
N TYR A 138 18.02 11.74 -15.30
CA TYR A 138 16.85 11.21 -14.60
C TYR A 138 16.03 12.32 -13.89
N MET A 139 16.67 13.32 -13.29
CA MET A 139 15.98 14.45 -12.68
C MET A 139 15.23 15.32 -13.69
N GLN A 140 15.81 15.52 -14.90
CA GLN A 140 15.10 16.19 -15.98
C GLN A 140 13.88 15.38 -16.44
N ALA A 141 14.05 14.07 -16.61
CA ALA A 141 12.98 13.14 -16.95
C ALA A 141 11.86 13.19 -15.89
N TYR A 142 12.22 13.14 -14.60
CA TYR A 142 11.28 13.16 -13.51
C TYR A 142 10.40 14.43 -13.49
N ARG A 143 11.00 15.61 -13.69
CA ARG A 143 10.26 16.88 -13.76
C ARG A 143 9.23 16.91 -14.88
N LEU A 144 9.56 16.37 -16.05
CA LEU A 144 8.63 16.29 -17.18
C LEU A 144 7.55 15.24 -16.92
N MET A 145 7.92 14.09 -16.36
CA MET A 145 7.01 12.96 -16.10
C MET A 145 5.93 13.31 -15.08
N LEU A 146 6.23 14.16 -14.08
CA LEU A 146 5.24 14.66 -13.11
C LEU A 146 4.02 15.31 -13.76
N HIS A 147 4.21 15.93 -14.92
CA HIS A 147 3.18 16.68 -15.64
C HIS A 147 2.82 16.02 -16.98
N SER A 148 3.04 14.72 -17.10
CA SER A 148 2.79 13.94 -18.31
C SER A 148 1.60 13.00 -18.17
N ASP A 149 1.33 12.24 -19.22
CA ASP A 149 0.37 11.13 -19.23
C ASP A 149 1.01 9.78 -18.81
N MET A 150 2.29 9.79 -18.40
CA MET A 150 3.10 8.63 -18.01
C MET A 150 3.45 8.67 -16.51
N GLN A 151 2.58 9.22 -15.67
CA GLN A 151 2.84 9.33 -14.23
C GLN A 151 3.00 7.96 -13.54
N ASP A 152 2.41 6.91 -14.10
CA ASP A 152 2.55 5.53 -13.64
C ASP A 152 3.99 4.98 -13.75
N ALA A 153 4.87 5.62 -14.54
CA ALA A 153 6.30 5.28 -14.61
C ALA A 153 7.18 6.06 -13.61
N LEU A 154 6.60 6.96 -12.82
CA LEU A 154 7.34 7.72 -11.80
C LEU A 154 8.00 6.86 -10.72
N PRO A 155 7.38 5.76 -10.21
CA PRO A 155 8.04 4.89 -9.25
C PRO A 155 9.34 4.29 -9.78
N ASP A 156 9.32 3.74 -11.01
CA ASP A 156 10.50 3.14 -11.64
C ASP A 156 11.60 4.17 -11.85
N LEU A 157 11.24 5.36 -12.35
CA LEU A 157 12.20 6.44 -12.51
C LEU A 157 12.79 6.91 -11.19
N SER A 158 11.97 6.94 -10.12
CA SER A 158 12.43 7.26 -8.77
C SER A 158 13.40 6.20 -8.24
N ALA A 159 13.13 4.92 -8.49
CA ALA A 159 14.04 3.83 -8.15
C ALA A 159 15.39 3.98 -8.88
N ASN A 160 15.36 4.25 -10.19
CA ASN A 160 16.57 4.46 -10.99
C ASN A 160 17.40 5.67 -10.50
N ILE A 161 16.75 6.74 -10.05
CA ILE A 161 17.44 7.88 -9.39
C ILE A 161 18.08 7.40 -8.08
N GLY A 162 17.37 6.61 -7.31
CA GLY A 162 17.87 6.00 -6.07
C GLY A 162 19.12 5.17 -6.33
N ASP A 163 19.11 4.29 -7.34
CA ASP A 163 20.26 3.48 -7.75
C ASP A 163 21.47 4.35 -8.14
N ALA A 164 21.24 5.45 -8.86
CA ALA A 164 22.31 6.36 -9.27
C ALA A 164 22.96 7.06 -8.04
N TYR A 165 22.17 7.44 -7.05
CA TYR A 165 22.69 7.99 -5.78
C TYR A 165 23.45 6.94 -4.95
N VAL A 166 22.95 5.70 -4.92
CA VAL A 166 23.64 4.59 -4.25
C VAL A 166 24.99 4.32 -4.93
N ALA A 167 25.03 4.29 -6.27
CA ALA A 167 26.28 4.13 -7.03
C ALA A 167 27.30 5.27 -6.75
N LYS A 168 26.82 6.46 -6.40
CA LYS A 168 27.65 7.59 -6.00
C LYS A 168 28.03 7.56 -4.51
N ASN A 169 27.61 6.54 -3.76
CA ASN A 169 27.74 6.43 -2.30
C ASN A 169 27.00 7.54 -1.52
N GLU A 170 26.03 8.19 -2.13
CA GLU A 170 25.12 9.15 -1.47
C GLU A 170 23.87 8.42 -0.93
N LEU A 171 24.10 7.51 0.03
CA LEU A 171 23.09 6.58 0.54
C LEU A 171 21.84 7.26 1.13
N PRO A 172 21.94 8.41 1.84
CA PRO A 172 20.75 9.12 2.33
C PRO A 172 19.83 9.58 1.21
N GLU A 173 20.38 10.10 0.09
CA GLU A 173 19.59 10.50 -1.07
C GLU A 173 19.00 9.29 -1.79
N GLY A 174 19.79 8.21 -1.97
CA GLY A 174 19.31 6.95 -2.52
C GLY A 174 18.10 6.40 -1.76
N SER A 175 18.18 6.35 -0.44
CA SER A 175 17.06 5.89 0.40
C SER A 175 15.81 6.78 0.27
N ARG A 176 15.99 8.10 0.16
CA ARG A 176 14.90 9.05 -0.05
C ARG A 176 14.16 8.77 -1.36
N TRP A 177 14.90 8.50 -2.44
CA TRP A 177 14.30 8.22 -3.74
C TRP A 177 13.59 6.86 -3.80
N TYR A 178 14.11 5.80 -3.16
CA TYR A 178 13.39 4.54 -3.05
C TYR A 178 12.09 4.68 -2.26
N ARG A 179 12.08 5.44 -1.17
CA ARG A 179 10.85 5.74 -0.42
C ARG A 179 9.87 6.58 -1.23
N ARG A 180 10.39 7.53 -2.00
CA ARG A 180 9.57 8.29 -2.95
C ARG A 180 8.90 7.38 -3.95
N ALA A 181 9.60 6.36 -4.46
CA ALA A 181 9.03 5.35 -5.33
C ALA A 181 7.88 4.59 -4.65
N LEU A 182 8.09 4.09 -3.43
CA LEU A 182 7.04 3.41 -2.64
C LEU A 182 5.82 4.31 -2.41
N PHE A 183 6.03 5.56 -2.04
CA PHE A 183 4.96 6.53 -1.89
C PHE A 183 4.16 6.75 -3.18
N LEU A 184 4.85 6.79 -4.32
CA LEU A 184 4.21 6.95 -5.62
C LEU A 184 3.39 5.71 -6.02
N VAL A 185 3.87 4.50 -5.72
CA VAL A 185 3.09 3.27 -5.92
C VAL A 185 1.77 3.35 -5.15
N ASP A 186 1.83 3.72 -3.86
CA ASP A 186 0.64 3.84 -3.00
C ASP A 186 -0.30 4.98 -3.48
N SER A 187 0.25 6.17 -3.74
CA SER A 187 -0.53 7.36 -4.08
C SER A 187 -1.20 7.29 -5.46
N LEU A 188 -0.60 6.54 -6.40
CA LEU A 188 -1.14 6.32 -7.74
C LEU A 188 -2.02 5.05 -7.82
N GLY A 189 -2.15 4.29 -6.72
CA GLY A 189 -2.91 3.05 -6.68
C GLY A 189 -2.35 1.96 -7.61
N LEU A 190 -1.02 1.91 -7.77
CA LEU A 190 -0.36 0.94 -8.63
C LEU A 190 -0.21 -0.42 -7.93
N PRO A 191 -0.06 -1.52 -8.70
CA PRO A 191 0.18 -2.84 -8.13
C PRO A 191 1.46 -2.87 -7.29
N THR A 192 1.40 -3.49 -6.11
CA THR A 192 2.54 -3.58 -5.17
C THR A 192 3.46 -4.77 -5.44
N LYS A 193 3.18 -5.57 -6.47
CA LYS A 193 3.96 -6.78 -6.80
C LYS A 193 5.45 -6.51 -7.07
N ASP A 194 5.80 -5.30 -7.52
CA ASP A 194 7.18 -4.93 -7.83
C ASP A 194 7.89 -4.17 -6.69
N ASN A 195 7.21 -3.96 -5.55
CA ASN A 195 7.78 -3.30 -4.37
C ASN A 195 8.95 -4.07 -3.75
N GLN A 196 9.09 -5.37 -4.05
CA GLN A 196 10.18 -6.20 -3.58
C GLN A 196 11.57 -5.63 -3.92
N THR A 197 11.74 -5.05 -5.11
CA THR A 197 13.02 -4.43 -5.53
C THR A 197 13.32 -3.18 -4.72
N LEU A 198 12.30 -2.39 -4.40
CA LEU A 198 12.42 -1.17 -3.59
C LEU A 198 12.75 -1.51 -2.12
N TYR A 199 12.08 -2.52 -1.57
CA TYR A 199 12.37 -3.00 -0.21
C TYR A 199 13.78 -3.58 -0.14
N LEU A 200 14.21 -4.38 -1.12
CA LEU A 200 15.55 -4.94 -1.18
C LEU A 200 16.61 -3.83 -1.28
N GLY A 201 16.39 -2.82 -2.10
CA GLY A 201 17.26 -1.64 -2.21
C GLY A 201 17.43 -0.92 -0.87
N LEU A 202 16.32 -0.69 -0.16
CA LEU A 202 16.35 -0.09 1.18
C LEU A 202 17.06 -1.00 2.19
N GLY A 203 16.77 -2.30 2.20
CA GLY A 203 17.44 -3.28 3.06
C GLY A 203 18.96 -3.23 2.91
N ARG A 204 19.46 -3.18 1.67
CA ARG A 204 20.89 -3.02 1.35
C ARG A 204 21.47 -1.73 1.93
N ILE A 205 20.82 -0.58 1.64
CA ILE A 205 21.30 0.72 2.12
C ILE A 205 21.39 0.73 3.65
N TYR A 206 20.36 0.23 4.35
CA TYR A 206 20.36 0.18 5.81
C TYR A 206 21.40 -0.80 6.37
N THR A 207 21.71 -1.88 5.66
CA THR A 207 22.81 -2.79 6.00
C THR A 207 24.15 -2.07 5.93
N THR A 208 24.41 -1.36 4.83
CA THR A 208 25.67 -0.61 4.62
C THR A 208 25.89 0.47 5.67
N VAL A 209 24.83 1.19 6.08
CA VAL A 209 24.99 2.20 7.17
C VAL A 209 24.90 1.60 8.58
N GLY A 210 24.73 0.30 8.72
CA GLY A 210 24.68 -0.41 9.99
C GLY A 210 23.41 -0.18 10.81
N ASP A 211 22.30 0.22 10.19
CA ASP A 211 20.98 0.27 10.84
C ASP A 211 20.24 -1.07 10.63
N PHE A 212 20.71 -2.09 11.35
CA PHE A 212 20.25 -3.47 11.18
C PHE A 212 18.79 -3.68 11.57
N THR A 213 18.21 -2.81 12.39
CA THR A 213 16.78 -2.87 12.72
C THR A 213 15.93 -2.52 11.50
N GLN A 214 16.23 -1.42 10.83
CA GLN A 214 15.52 -1.03 9.61
C GLN A 214 15.82 -1.99 8.46
N ALA A 215 17.07 -2.46 8.34
CA ALA A 215 17.45 -3.45 7.33
C ALA A 215 16.60 -4.72 7.45
N ARG A 216 16.42 -5.26 8.67
CA ARG A 216 15.58 -6.42 8.94
C ARG A 216 14.16 -6.22 8.44
N ASP A 217 13.52 -5.14 8.84
CA ASP A 217 12.13 -4.83 8.45
C ASP A 217 11.94 -4.86 6.94
N TYR A 218 12.91 -4.34 6.18
CA TYR A 218 12.85 -4.33 4.73
C TYR A 218 13.15 -5.70 4.12
N TYR A 219 14.09 -6.48 4.64
CA TYR A 219 14.33 -7.85 4.16
C TYR A 219 13.15 -8.77 4.45
N GLU A 220 12.51 -8.68 5.63
CA GLU A 220 11.31 -9.44 5.96
C GLU A 220 10.13 -9.08 5.03
N LYS A 221 9.96 -7.80 4.69
CA LYS A 221 8.99 -7.38 3.66
C LYS A 221 9.32 -7.95 2.28
N THR A 222 10.60 -7.98 1.92
CA THR A 222 11.05 -8.54 0.64
C THR A 222 10.82 -10.05 0.60
N GLU A 223 11.07 -10.77 1.69
CA GLU A 223 10.92 -12.23 1.76
C GLU A 223 9.48 -12.70 1.53
N GLN A 224 8.47 -11.87 1.83
CA GLN A 224 7.07 -12.19 1.55
C GLN A 224 6.81 -12.42 0.06
N TYR A 225 7.61 -11.83 -0.81
CA TYR A 225 7.53 -11.99 -2.27
C TYR A 225 8.46 -13.08 -2.82
N PHE A 226 9.23 -13.78 -1.98
CA PHE A 226 10.31 -14.66 -2.42
C PHE A 226 9.84 -15.75 -3.39
N ALA A 227 8.67 -16.35 -3.15
CA ALA A 227 8.13 -17.41 -4.00
C ALA A 227 7.76 -16.90 -5.42
N ASP A 228 7.39 -15.63 -5.54
CA ASP A 228 6.98 -15.00 -6.79
C ASP A 228 8.15 -14.37 -7.56
N MET A 229 9.34 -14.30 -6.94
CA MET A 229 10.53 -13.74 -7.57
C MET A 229 11.06 -14.65 -8.66
N LYS A 230 11.65 -14.05 -9.70
CA LYS A 230 12.45 -14.78 -10.70
C LYS A 230 13.71 -15.38 -10.04
N PRO A 231 14.26 -16.49 -10.56
CA PRO A 231 15.42 -17.15 -9.95
C PRO A 231 16.63 -16.23 -9.71
N ASN A 232 16.95 -15.36 -10.65
CA ASN A 232 18.05 -14.41 -10.48
C ASN A 232 17.79 -13.38 -9.36
N MET A 233 16.53 -12.95 -9.19
CA MET A 233 16.15 -12.05 -8.10
C MET A 233 16.17 -12.78 -6.75
N GLN A 234 15.77 -14.06 -6.72
CA GLN A 234 15.89 -14.90 -5.52
C GLN A 234 17.36 -15.06 -5.10
N SER A 235 18.28 -15.30 -6.06
CA SER A 235 19.72 -15.34 -5.80
C SER A 235 20.22 -14.01 -5.24
N TYR A 236 19.84 -12.92 -5.88
CA TYR A 236 20.22 -11.56 -5.46
C TYR A 236 19.69 -11.21 -4.06
N PHE A 237 18.44 -11.58 -3.76
CA PHE A 237 17.88 -11.43 -2.42
C PHE A 237 18.65 -12.23 -1.38
N LEU A 238 18.87 -13.53 -1.61
CA LEU A 238 19.56 -14.41 -0.67
C LEU A 238 20.99 -13.94 -0.40
N ASN A 239 21.72 -13.46 -1.44
CA ASN A 239 23.06 -12.93 -1.26
C ASN A 239 23.05 -11.69 -0.34
N ASN A 240 22.17 -10.76 -0.58
CA ASN A 240 22.09 -9.52 0.23
C ASN A 240 21.57 -9.78 1.64
N TYR A 241 20.63 -10.71 1.81
CA TYR A 241 20.14 -11.11 3.13
C TYR A 241 21.19 -11.86 3.93
N GLY A 242 22.01 -12.70 3.28
CA GLY A 242 23.20 -13.31 3.88
C GLY A 242 24.21 -12.26 4.35
N ASN A 243 24.47 -11.26 3.54
CA ASN A 243 25.33 -10.12 3.90
C ASN A 243 24.77 -9.33 5.09
N TYR A 244 23.47 -9.09 5.15
CA TYR A 244 22.82 -8.47 6.31
C TYR A 244 23.13 -9.25 7.61
N PHE A 245 22.95 -10.57 7.61
CA PHE A 245 23.28 -11.41 8.77
C PHE A 245 24.77 -11.37 9.09
N TYR A 246 25.63 -11.35 8.07
CA TYR A 246 27.09 -11.24 8.25
C TYR A 246 27.47 -9.93 8.95
N PHE A 247 27.04 -8.78 8.42
CA PHE A 247 27.39 -7.47 8.99
C PHE A 247 26.74 -7.22 10.35
N SER A 248 25.58 -7.81 10.62
CA SER A 248 24.95 -7.81 11.95
C SER A 248 25.54 -8.82 12.92
N ARG A 249 26.63 -9.55 12.52
CA ARG A 249 27.36 -10.57 13.29
C ARG A 249 26.52 -11.79 13.67
N GLN A 250 25.44 -12.05 12.98
CA GLN A 250 24.62 -13.26 13.10
C GLN A 250 25.17 -14.33 12.14
N TYR A 251 26.38 -14.83 12.43
CA TYR A 251 27.11 -15.71 11.52
C TYR A 251 26.42 -17.07 11.25
N PRO A 252 25.76 -17.73 12.23
CA PRO A 252 24.99 -18.92 11.95
C PRO A 252 23.89 -18.73 10.94
N GLU A 253 23.13 -17.62 11.03
CA GLU A 253 22.04 -17.23 10.13
C GLU A 253 22.59 -16.84 8.75
N ALA A 254 23.73 -16.13 8.71
CA ALA A 254 24.43 -15.84 7.47
C ALA A 254 24.82 -17.12 6.73
N LEU A 255 25.40 -18.09 7.43
CA LEU A 255 25.79 -19.39 6.86
C LEU A 255 24.58 -20.16 6.35
N ALA A 256 23.49 -20.19 7.11
CA ALA A 256 22.25 -20.84 6.70
C ALA A 256 21.70 -20.21 5.40
N THR A 257 21.72 -18.88 5.32
CA THR A 257 21.23 -18.12 4.15
C THR A 257 22.11 -18.36 2.93
N PHE A 258 23.44 -18.31 3.08
CA PHE A 258 24.35 -18.61 1.97
C PHE A 258 24.29 -20.08 1.53
N ARG A 259 24.05 -21.04 2.44
CA ARG A 259 23.77 -22.43 2.05
C ARG A 259 22.48 -22.56 1.24
N ARG A 260 21.44 -21.78 1.61
CA ARG A 260 20.18 -21.70 0.84
C ARG A 260 20.45 -21.12 -0.55
N LEU A 261 21.28 -20.06 -0.64
CA LEU A 261 21.71 -19.49 -1.91
C LEU A 261 22.46 -20.50 -2.78
N LYS A 262 23.44 -21.20 -2.19
CA LYS A 262 24.22 -22.22 -2.89
C LYS A 262 23.33 -23.31 -3.46
N ALA A 263 22.43 -23.88 -2.65
CA ALA A 263 21.47 -24.89 -3.10
C ALA A 263 20.53 -24.38 -4.20
N HIS A 264 20.11 -23.10 -4.13
CA HIS A 264 19.31 -22.46 -5.14
C HIS A 264 20.06 -22.36 -6.49
N LEU A 265 21.34 -21.92 -6.47
CA LEU A 265 22.18 -21.84 -7.67
C LEU A 265 22.45 -23.21 -8.28
N GLU A 266 22.70 -24.25 -7.46
CA GLU A 266 22.82 -25.65 -7.89
C GLU A 266 21.55 -26.15 -8.58
N HIS A 267 20.38 -25.86 -8.02
CA HIS A 267 19.08 -26.24 -8.59
C HIS A 267 18.88 -25.67 -10.00
N TYR A 268 19.29 -24.43 -10.24
CA TYR A 268 19.18 -23.77 -11.55
C TYR A 268 20.41 -23.99 -12.45
N ARG A 269 21.30 -24.94 -12.11
CA ARG A 269 22.53 -25.26 -12.87
C ARG A 269 23.45 -24.07 -13.12
N ALA A 270 23.51 -23.18 -12.14
CA ALA A 270 24.38 -22.01 -12.15
C ALA A 270 25.69 -22.25 -11.38
N GLU A 271 26.22 -23.47 -11.43
CA GLU A 271 27.33 -23.94 -10.59
C GLU A 271 28.67 -23.31 -10.98
N ASP A 272 28.86 -22.92 -12.25
CA ASP A 272 30.11 -22.33 -12.75
C ASP A 272 29.89 -20.88 -13.21
N ASN A 273 29.18 -20.11 -12.39
CA ASN A 273 28.94 -18.70 -12.64
C ASN A 273 29.48 -17.82 -11.51
N PHE A 274 29.54 -16.53 -11.75
CA PHE A 274 30.02 -15.52 -10.82
C PHE A 274 29.28 -15.58 -9.47
N ASP A 275 27.96 -15.76 -9.45
CA ASP A 275 27.15 -15.75 -8.24
C ASP A 275 27.48 -16.94 -7.32
N MET A 276 27.80 -18.10 -7.89
CA MET A 276 28.23 -19.28 -7.13
C MET A 276 29.54 -19.01 -6.40
N TYR A 277 30.52 -18.44 -7.06
CA TYR A 277 31.83 -18.18 -6.45
C TYR A 277 31.80 -16.98 -5.51
N LEU A 278 30.94 -16.00 -5.77
CA LEU A 278 30.63 -14.95 -4.80
C LEU A 278 29.98 -15.55 -3.53
N CYS A 279 29.04 -16.48 -3.68
CA CYS A 279 28.46 -17.21 -2.53
C CYS A 279 29.53 -17.99 -1.76
N LYS A 280 30.43 -18.68 -2.47
CA LYS A 280 31.53 -19.47 -1.83
C LYS A 280 32.49 -18.56 -1.06
N VAL A 281 32.90 -17.42 -1.59
CA VAL A 281 33.78 -16.50 -0.87
C VAL A 281 33.09 -15.87 0.34
N ASN A 282 31.80 -15.54 0.23
CA ASN A 282 31.01 -15.09 1.39
C ASN A 282 30.90 -16.19 2.48
N MET A 283 30.66 -17.44 2.08
CA MET A 283 30.66 -18.56 3.02
C MET A 283 32.04 -18.75 3.69
N ALA A 284 33.14 -18.59 2.95
CA ALA A 284 34.50 -18.69 3.50
C ALA A 284 34.73 -17.66 4.61
N ASP A 285 34.25 -16.42 4.40
CA ASP A 285 34.38 -15.36 5.41
C ASP A 285 33.53 -15.68 6.67
N VAL A 286 32.29 -16.16 6.47
CA VAL A 286 31.46 -16.62 7.59
C VAL A 286 32.12 -17.76 8.34
N PHE A 287 32.67 -18.79 7.66
CA PHE A 287 33.37 -19.88 8.30
C PHE A 287 34.60 -19.41 9.10
N LEU A 288 35.34 -18.43 8.54
CA LEU A 288 36.45 -17.82 9.26
C LEU A 288 35.98 -17.15 10.56
N ASN A 289 34.88 -16.40 10.52
CA ASN A 289 34.34 -15.76 11.72
C ASN A 289 33.78 -16.76 12.75
N LEU A 290 33.27 -17.91 12.28
CA LEU A 290 32.84 -19.03 13.14
C LEU A 290 34.02 -19.88 13.69
N GLY A 291 35.28 -19.57 13.32
CA GLY A 291 36.46 -20.34 13.77
C GLY A 291 36.72 -21.62 12.97
N GLN A 292 35.97 -21.90 11.91
CA GLN A 292 36.06 -23.08 11.06
C GLN A 292 37.06 -22.84 9.91
N THR A 293 38.34 -22.72 10.24
CA THR A 293 39.39 -22.27 9.31
C THR A 293 39.63 -23.22 8.13
N ASP A 294 39.42 -24.55 8.31
CA ASP A 294 39.60 -25.51 7.23
C ASP A 294 38.48 -25.35 6.16
N SER A 295 37.25 -25.18 6.61
CA SER A 295 36.14 -24.88 5.70
C SER A 295 36.34 -23.53 4.98
N ALA A 296 36.79 -22.51 5.72
CA ALA A 296 37.11 -21.21 5.13
C ALA A 296 38.19 -21.33 4.03
N ARG A 297 39.25 -22.08 4.30
CA ARG A 297 40.33 -22.32 3.34
C ARG A 297 39.85 -23.06 2.09
N HIS A 298 39.01 -24.07 2.24
CA HIS A 298 38.45 -24.81 1.12
C HIS A 298 37.66 -23.91 0.19
N TYR A 299 36.65 -23.19 0.73
CA TYR A 299 35.77 -22.34 -0.07
C TYR A 299 36.48 -21.13 -0.66
N VAL A 300 37.44 -20.50 0.04
CA VAL A 300 38.18 -19.37 -0.49
C VAL A 300 39.12 -19.78 -1.61
N SER A 301 39.74 -20.96 -1.55
CA SER A 301 40.61 -21.45 -2.63
C SER A 301 39.84 -21.65 -3.92
N GLU A 302 38.68 -22.29 -3.87
CA GLU A 302 37.85 -22.48 -5.05
C GLU A 302 37.40 -21.13 -5.67
N ALA A 303 37.03 -20.15 -4.82
CA ALA A 303 36.61 -18.84 -5.31
C ALA A 303 37.78 -18.05 -5.92
N GLU A 304 38.96 -18.07 -5.27
CA GLU A 304 40.17 -17.40 -5.77
C GLU A 304 40.58 -17.94 -7.13
N ASP A 305 40.58 -19.28 -7.32
CA ASP A 305 40.90 -19.93 -8.58
C ASP A 305 39.94 -19.47 -9.72
N TYR A 306 38.66 -19.38 -9.42
CA TYR A 306 37.69 -18.89 -10.37
C TYR A 306 37.94 -17.42 -10.71
N PHE A 307 38.03 -16.54 -9.71
CA PHE A 307 38.18 -15.10 -9.94
C PHE A 307 39.49 -14.78 -10.66
N THR A 308 40.56 -15.54 -10.39
CA THR A 308 41.83 -15.40 -11.08
C THR A 308 41.70 -15.79 -12.55
N ARG A 309 41.07 -16.93 -12.85
CA ARG A 309 40.85 -17.39 -14.23
C ARG A 309 39.96 -16.41 -15.04
N GLN A 310 38.97 -15.81 -14.37
CA GLN A 310 38.05 -14.88 -15.01
C GLN A 310 38.55 -13.42 -15.02
N GLY A 311 39.73 -13.16 -14.42
CA GLY A 311 40.28 -11.79 -14.36
C GLY A 311 39.46 -10.83 -13.43
N VAL A 312 38.72 -11.35 -12.47
CA VAL A 312 37.88 -10.55 -11.56
C VAL A 312 38.70 -10.05 -10.36
N SER A 313 39.41 -8.93 -10.55
CA SER A 313 40.36 -8.41 -9.58
C SER A 313 39.75 -8.14 -8.18
N VAL A 314 38.51 -7.64 -8.10
CA VAL A 314 37.80 -7.41 -6.82
C VAL A 314 37.53 -8.73 -6.09
N GLY A 315 37.21 -9.80 -6.81
CA GLY A 315 37.01 -11.14 -6.22
C GLY A 315 38.31 -11.72 -5.68
N VAL A 316 39.41 -11.56 -6.41
CA VAL A 316 40.77 -11.96 -5.94
C VAL A 316 41.14 -11.18 -4.68
N TYR A 317 40.94 -9.86 -4.67
CA TYR A 317 41.20 -9.03 -3.51
C TYR A 317 40.37 -9.47 -2.27
N TYR A 318 39.12 -9.85 -2.47
CA TYR A 318 38.28 -10.39 -1.39
C TYR A 318 38.79 -11.74 -0.90
N ALA A 319 39.13 -12.66 -1.79
CA ALA A 319 39.72 -13.94 -1.42
C ALA A 319 41.05 -13.78 -0.63
N HIS A 320 41.92 -12.87 -1.10
CA HIS A 320 43.14 -12.52 -0.37
C HIS A 320 42.85 -11.95 1.03
N THR A 321 41.79 -11.14 1.17
CA THR A 321 41.37 -10.57 2.46
C THR A 321 41.03 -11.70 3.47
N ILE A 322 40.30 -12.72 3.03
CA ILE A 322 39.94 -13.87 3.88
C ILE A 322 41.19 -14.72 4.18
N ARG A 323 42.05 -14.93 3.19
CA ARG A 323 43.34 -15.66 3.40
C ARG A 323 44.23 -14.94 4.40
N ILE A 324 44.30 -13.61 4.37
CA ILE A 324 44.97 -12.81 5.41
C ILE A 324 44.38 -13.14 6.78
N GLY A 325 43.07 -13.17 6.94
CA GLY A 325 42.41 -13.54 8.18
C GLY A 325 42.74 -14.95 8.64
N ILE A 326 42.79 -15.94 7.72
CA ILE A 326 43.19 -17.30 8.01
C ILE A 326 44.68 -17.37 8.43
N ALA A 327 45.59 -16.71 7.71
CA ALA A 327 47.01 -16.67 8.00
C ALA A 327 47.27 -16.05 9.39
N LEU A 328 46.59 -15.00 9.74
CA LEU A 328 46.69 -14.37 11.08
C LEU A 328 46.28 -15.32 12.23
N ARG A 329 45.29 -16.17 12.02
CA ARG A 329 44.89 -17.17 13.02
C ARG A 329 45.94 -18.25 13.23
N HIS A 330 46.70 -18.55 12.18
CA HIS A 330 47.80 -19.54 12.23
C HIS A 330 49.16 -18.92 12.55
N GLY A 331 49.24 -17.58 12.67
CA GLY A 331 50.50 -16.88 12.89
C GLY A 331 51.43 -16.84 11.68
N ASP A 332 50.92 -17.11 10.49
CA ASP A 332 51.67 -17.08 9.22
C ASP A 332 51.76 -15.65 8.66
N TYR A 333 52.63 -14.88 9.26
CA TYR A 333 52.85 -13.48 8.84
C TYR A 333 53.53 -13.33 7.48
N ALA A 334 54.30 -14.38 7.05
CA ALA A 334 54.93 -14.39 5.75
C ALA A 334 53.88 -14.45 4.61
N GLU A 335 52.87 -15.27 4.81
CA GLU A 335 51.74 -15.34 3.87
C GLU A 335 50.96 -14.00 3.83
N VAL A 336 50.75 -13.36 4.98
CA VAL A 336 50.11 -12.00 5.01
C VAL A 336 50.88 -11.02 4.16
N GLU A 337 52.22 -10.93 4.34
CA GLU A 337 53.04 -9.99 3.57
C GLU A 337 53.01 -10.31 2.07
N ARG A 338 53.06 -11.60 1.69
CA ARG A 338 52.96 -12.04 0.30
C ARG A 338 51.66 -11.56 -0.36
N LEU A 339 50.52 -11.72 0.32
CA LEU A 339 49.22 -11.32 -0.18
C LEU A 339 49.09 -9.80 -0.28
N LEU A 340 49.62 -9.07 0.69
CA LEU A 340 49.66 -7.58 0.64
C LEU A 340 50.53 -7.07 -0.52
N GLN A 341 51.62 -7.77 -0.85
CA GLN A 341 52.43 -7.44 -2.02
C GLN A 341 51.68 -7.73 -3.34
N ALA A 342 51.00 -8.86 -3.42
CA ALA A 342 50.19 -9.22 -4.59
C ALA A 342 49.11 -8.19 -4.91
N ASP A 343 48.53 -7.57 -3.90
CA ASP A 343 47.44 -6.58 -4.05
C ASP A 343 47.89 -5.14 -4.22
N ARG A 344 49.18 -4.82 -4.30
CA ARG A 344 49.71 -3.43 -4.34
C ARG A 344 49.16 -2.57 -5.47
N GLY A 345 48.65 -3.12 -6.54
CA GLY A 345 48.07 -2.40 -7.66
C GLY A 345 46.57 -2.24 -7.66
N PHE A 346 45.89 -2.81 -6.67
CA PHE A 346 44.44 -2.78 -6.62
C PHE A 346 43.92 -1.54 -5.89
N ASP A 347 43.06 -0.75 -6.56
CA ASP A 347 42.38 0.40 -5.95
C ASP A 347 41.13 -0.07 -5.19
N ALA A 348 41.27 -0.28 -3.90
CA ALA A 348 40.18 -0.71 -3.02
C ALA A 348 39.28 0.45 -2.55
N THR A 349 39.52 1.69 -2.91
CA THR A 349 38.78 2.86 -2.38
C THR A 349 37.29 2.86 -2.74
N LYS A 350 36.92 2.12 -3.80
CA LYS A 350 35.52 1.94 -4.23
C LYS A 350 34.83 0.78 -3.54
N GLU A 351 35.56 -0.09 -2.86
CA GLU A 351 35.08 -1.34 -2.26
C GLU A 351 35.01 -1.20 -0.73
N HIS A 352 34.20 -0.25 -0.25
CA HIS A 352 34.17 0.17 1.16
C HIS A 352 33.99 -1.01 2.13
N ASP A 353 33.06 -1.96 1.83
CA ASP A 353 32.80 -3.11 2.70
C ASP A 353 34.01 -4.04 2.79
N LEU A 354 34.65 -4.35 1.66
CA LEU A 354 35.86 -5.20 1.63
C LEU A 354 37.06 -4.50 2.29
N LEU A 355 37.18 -3.21 2.09
CA LEU A 355 38.22 -2.40 2.75
C LEU A 355 38.06 -2.45 4.26
N ALA A 356 36.84 -2.28 4.78
CA ALA A 356 36.55 -2.33 6.21
C ALA A 356 36.91 -3.70 6.83
N ILE A 357 36.57 -4.80 6.15
CA ILE A 357 36.92 -6.17 6.57
C ILE A 357 38.47 -6.32 6.61
N ARG A 358 39.15 -5.90 5.57
CA ARG A 358 40.62 -5.96 5.49
C ARG A 358 41.29 -5.11 6.56
N GLN A 359 40.83 -3.90 6.78
CA GLN A 359 41.36 -2.99 7.81
C GLN A 359 41.30 -3.64 9.21
N GLN A 360 40.24 -4.40 9.52
CA GLN A 360 40.12 -5.10 10.77
C GLN A 360 41.26 -6.12 10.93
N TYR A 361 41.54 -6.95 9.89
CA TYR A 361 42.65 -7.93 9.93
C TYR A 361 44.03 -7.25 9.96
N LEU A 362 44.20 -6.15 9.23
CA LEU A 362 45.47 -5.40 9.20
C LEU A 362 45.78 -4.73 10.52
N ASN A 363 44.78 -4.27 11.29
CA ASN A 363 45.03 -3.78 12.64
C ASN A 363 45.66 -4.85 13.54
N ASP A 364 45.11 -6.07 13.52
CA ASP A 364 45.63 -7.18 14.28
C ASP A 364 47.04 -7.58 13.80
N TYR A 365 47.27 -7.60 12.49
CA TYR A 365 48.55 -7.90 11.89
C TYR A 365 49.63 -6.92 12.32
N TYR A 366 49.44 -5.62 12.08
CA TYR A 366 50.44 -4.61 12.38
C TYR A 366 50.76 -4.52 13.89
N ALA A 367 49.74 -4.71 14.74
CA ALA A 367 49.97 -4.80 16.19
C ALA A 367 50.84 -5.98 16.58
N LYS A 368 50.63 -7.17 15.97
CA LYS A 368 51.41 -8.40 16.28
C LYS A 368 52.84 -8.37 15.78
N VAL A 369 53.09 -7.72 14.62
CA VAL A 369 54.42 -7.54 14.07
C VAL A 369 55.16 -6.33 14.65
N GLY A 370 54.55 -5.56 15.54
CA GLY A 370 55.17 -4.39 16.20
C GLY A 370 55.22 -3.14 15.30
N ASP A 371 54.54 -3.12 14.15
CA ASP A 371 54.47 -1.92 13.30
C ASP A 371 53.32 -1.01 13.77
N TYR A 372 53.56 -0.39 14.90
CA TYR A 372 52.56 0.51 15.52
C TYR A 372 52.25 1.74 14.68
N ARG A 373 53.15 2.16 13.77
CA ARG A 373 52.88 3.29 12.88
C ARG A 373 51.79 2.95 11.85
N ARG A 374 51.95 1.80 11.20
CA ARG A 374 50.90 1.31 10.25
C ARG A 374 49.61 0.92 10.96
N ALA A 375 49.73 0.32 12.16
CA ALA A 375 48.55 0.02 12.98
C ALA A 375 47.76 1.28 13.32
N TYR A 376 48.41 2.37 13.75
CA TYR A 376 47.78 3.64 14.04
C TYR A 376 47.14 4.28 12.81
N GLN A 377 47.82 4.28 11.68
CA GLN A 377 47.31 4.85 10.43
C GLN A 377 46.06 4.09 9.98
N ASN A 378 46.11 2.76 9.93
CA ASN A 378 44.98 1.93 9.53
C ASN A 378 43.79 2.08 10.51
N LEU A 379 44.04 2.18 11.81
CA LEU A 379 43.00 2.45 12.81
C LEU A 379 42.36 3.82 12.59
N LYS A 380 43.16 4.84 12.30
CA LYS A 380 42.67 6.20 12.03
C LYS A 380 41.77 6.23 10.80
N GLU A 381 42.18 5.57 9.71
CA GLU A 381 41.38 5.45 8.48
C GLU A 381 40.07 4.70 8.76
N SER A 382 40.14 3.55 9.45
CA SER A 382 38.96 2.79 9.86
C SER A 382 38.00 3.59 10.76
N GLN A 383 38.53 4.46 11.63
CA GLN A 383 37.71 5.33 12.47
C GLN A 383 37.01 6.42 11.63
N GLN A 384 37.71 7.02 10.67
CA GLN A 384 37.12 8.00 9.75
C GLN A 384 35.98 7.39 8.93
N ASP A 385 36.14 6.16 8.45
CA ASP A 385 35.08 5.44 7.72
C ASP A 385 33.87 5.15 8.61
N LYS A 386 34.11 4.75 9.87
CA LYS A 386 33.01 4.55 10.85
C LYS A 386 32.29 5.86 11.18
N ASP A 387 33.02 6.95 11.37
CA ASP A 387 32.43 8.25 11.64
C ASP A 387 31.59 8.75 10.45
N SER A 388 32.07 8.54 9.22
CA SER A 388 31.33 8.82 7.98
C SER A 388 30.05 7.98 7.89
N THR A 389 30.13 6.69 8.16
CA THR A 389 28.98 5.77 8.15
C THR A 389 27.95 6.17 9.23
N GLU A 390 28.42 6.52 10.43
CA GLU A 390 27.53 7.00 11.50
C GLU A 390 26.87 8.33 11.15
N TYR A 391 27.59 9.25 10.52
CA TYR A 391 27.02 10.49 10.01
C TYR A 391 25.94 10.23 8.96
N MET A 392 26.20 9.35 7.97
CA MET A 392 25.20 8.96 6.98
C MET A 392 23.96 8.33 7.64
N ARG A 393 24.16 7.45 8.63
CA ARG A 393 23.06 6.82 9.39
C ARG A 393 22.21 7.87 10.11
N LYS A 394 22.84 8.88 10.75
CA LYS A 394 22.12 9.99 11.40
C LYS A 394 21.34 10.84 10.38
N GLN A 395 21.94 11.13 9.23
CA GLN A 395 21.26 11.83 8.14
C GLN A 395 20.05 11.05 7.62
N MET A 396 20.19 9.74 7.41
CA MET A 396 19.09 8.89 6.98
C MET A 396 17.94 8.92 7.98
N ARG A 397 18.22 8.71 9.27
CA ARG A 397 17.18 8.77 10.32
C ARG A 397 16.45 10.10 10.33
N SER A 398 17.18 11.21 10.22
CA SER A 398 16.60 12.55 10.13
C SER A 398 15.74 12.70 8.86
N SER A 399 16.25 12.24 7.72
CA SER A 399 15.52 12.25 6.44
C SER A 399 14.25 11.39 6.52
N ASP A 400 14.32 10.25 7.19
CA ASP A 400 13.21 9.33 7.39
C ASP A 400 12.08 9.97 8.20
N ILE A 401 12.42 10.66 9.26
CA ILE A 401 11.45 11.40 10.09
C ILE A 401 10.81 12.52 9.26
N MET A 402 11.62 13.30 8.55
CA MET A 402 11.13 14.39 7.71
C MET A 402 10.22 13.87 6.58
N MET A 403 10.58 12.74 5.98
CA MET A 403 9.76 12.14 4.92
C MET A 403 8.43 11.62 5.44
N ARG A 404 8.41 10.92 6.57
CA ARG A 404 7.16 10.48 7.23
C ARG A 404 6.27 11.67 7.55
N LEU A 405 6.84 12.74 8.13
CA LEU A 405 6.09 13.97 8.40
C LEU A 405 5.53 14.60 7.11
N THR A 406 6.31 14.57 6.03
CA THR A 406 5.87 15.09 4.74
C THR A 406 4.76 14.22 4.14
N GLU A 407 4.89 12.90 4.20
CA GLU A 407 3.87 11.95 3.75
C GLU A 407 2.59 12.10 4.56
N ASP A 408 2.68 12.17 5.88
CA ASP A 408 1.54 12.38 6.76
C ASP A 408 0.85 13.72 6.46
N THR A 409 1.65 14.77 6.25
CA THR A 409 1.14 16.10 5.85
C THR A 409 0.44 16.03 4.49
N LEU A 410 1.02 15.34 3.51
CA LEU A 410 0.41 15.17 2.19
C LEU A 410 -0.89 14.35 2.26
N ARG A 411 -0.88 13.25 3.03
CA ARG A 411 -2.08 12.44 3.27
C ARG A 411 -3.18 13.27 3.95
N LEU A 412 -2.81 14.01 4.99
CA LEU A 412 -3.74 14.89 5.70
C LEU A 412 -4.30 15.98 4.78
N ASN A 413 -3.43 16.64 4.01
CA ASN A 413 -3.85 17.65 3.02
C ASN A 413 -4.76 17.04 1.94
N HIS A 414 -4.47 15.82 1.49
CA HIS A 414 -5.34 15.12 0.56
C HIS A 414 -6.71 14.82 1.19
N GLN A 415 -6.74 14.31 2.42
CA GLN A 415 -7.98 14.07 3.16
C GLN A 415 -8.77 15.37 3.39
N ILE A 416 -8.08 16.46 3.73
CA ILE A 416 -8.70 17.79 3.87
C ILE A 416 -9.31 18.24 2.54
N ARG A 417 -8.57 18.12 1.43
CA ARG A 417 -9.08 18.48 0.09
C ARG A 417 -10.29 17.62 -0.30
N MET A 418 -10.22 16.31 -0.06
CA MET A 418 -11.35 15.41 -0.33
C MET A 418 -12.58 15.82 0.47
N LYS A 419 -12.43 16.07 1.79
CA LYS A 419 -13.53 16.57 2.64
C LYS A 419 -14.05 17.93 2.19
N GLN A 420 -13.16 18.82 1.78
CA GLN A 420 -13.56 20.12 1.21
C GLN A 420 -14.35 19.96 -0.10
N GLN A 421 -13.92 19.04 -0.97
CA GLN A 421 -14.64 18.73 -2.20
C GLN A 421 -16.01 18.09 -1.91
N GLU A 422 -16.06 17.14 -0.98
CA GLU A 422 -17.31 16.53 -0.52
C GLU A 422 -18.26 17.60 0.07
N ALA A 423 -17.74 18.47 0.93
CA ALA A 423 -18.50 19.56 1.50
C ALA A 423 -18.95 20.59 0.44
N ALA A 424 -18.09 20.89 -0.53
CA ALA A 424 -18.44 21.75 -1.68
C ALA A 424 -19.52 21.08 -2.55
N TYR A 425 -19.37 19.79 -2.81
CA TYR A 425 -20.37 19.02 -3.55
C TYR A 425 -21.70 18.94 -2.81
N ALA A 426 -21.67 18.65 -1.50
CA ALA A 426 -22.87 18.66 -0.64
C ALA A 426 -23.54 20.03 -0.61
N LYS A 427 -22.76 21.13 -0.52
CA LYS A 427 -23.28 22.51 -0.62
C LYS A 427 -23.88 22.79 -2.00
N ALA A 428 -23.24 22.33 -3.06
CA ALA A 428 -23.77 22.50 -4.44
C ALA A 428 -25.06 21.69 -4.62
N GLN A 429 -25.12 20.46 -4.12
CA GLN A 429 -26.34 19.66 -4.09
C GLN A 429 -27.45 20.32 -3.27
N LEU A 430 -27.12 20.80 -2.08
CA LEU A 430 -28.08 21.51 -1.24
C LEU A 430 -28.64 22.74 -1.95
N ARG A 431 -27.78 23.54 -2.60
CA ARG A 431 -28.22 24.68 -3.43
C ARG A 431 -29.12 24.23 -4.57
N LEU A 432 -28.77 23.15 -5.25
CA LEU A 432 -29.59 22.57 -6.31
C LEU A 432 -30.95 22.13 -5.76
N TRP A 433 -30.97 21.42 -4.61
CA TRP A 433 -32.22 21.02 -3.98
C TRP A 433 -33.08 22.22 -3.56
N ILE A 434 -32.46 23.26 -2.98
CA ILE A 434 -33.16 24.49 -2.61
C ILE A 434 -33.72 25.19 -3.86
N THR A 435 -32.94 25.32 -4.94
CA THR A 435 -33.40 25.94 -6.18
C THR A 435 -34.50 25.12 -6.86
N THR A 436 -34.38 23.80 -6.88
CA THR A 436 -35.44 22.93 -7.41
C THR A 436 -36.71 22.98 -6.55
N ALA A 437 -36.56 22.98 -5.22
CA ALA A 437 -37.69 23.14 -4.31
C ALA A 437 -38.40 24.50 -4.50
N LEU A 438 -37.61 25.58 -4.63
CA LEU A 438 -38.16 26.92 -4.93
C LEU A 438 -38.88 26.96 -6.29
N LEU A 439 -38.31 26.31 -7.32
CA LEU A 439 -38.96 26.21 -8.63
C LEU A 439 -40.26 25.41 -8.56
N VAL A 440 -40.24 24.29 -7.80
CA VAL A 440 -41.44 23.50 -7.57
C VAL A 440 -42.50 24.29 -6.79
N LEU A 441 -42.08 25.03 -5.74
CA LEU A 441 -42.97 25.89 -4.99
C LEU A 441 -43.56 27.01 -5.87
N LEU A 442 -42.73 27.63 -6.73
CA LEU A 442 -43.16 28.62 -7.69
C LEU A 442 -44.15 28.01 -8.67
N ALA A 443 -43.85 26.84 -9.21
CA ALA A 443 -44.76 26.13 -10.11
C ALA A 443 -46.08 25.78 -9.44
N LEU A 444 -46.02 25.32 -8.16
CA LEU A 444 -47.20 25.05 -7.34
C LEU A 444 -47.99 26.33 -7.06
N ALA A 445 -47.31 27.45 -6.76
CA ALA A 445 -47.94 28.73 -6.56
C ALA A 445 -48.64 29.22 -7.82
N VAL A 446 -48.00 29.06 -8.99
CA VAL A 446 -48.61 29.38 -10.29
C VAL A 446 -49.82 28.49 -10.60
N VAL A 447 -49.68 27.17 -10.30
CA VAL A 447 -50.81 26.22 -10.46
C VAL A 447 -51.93 26.56 -9.47
N LEU A 448 -51.58 26.89 -8.24
CA LEU A 448 -52.53 27.29 -7.20
C LEU A 448 -53.22 28.59 -7.60
N TRP A 449 -52.47 29.59 -8.03
CA TRP A 449 -53.02 30.86 -8.56
C TRP A 449 -53.96 30.62 -9.75
N TYR A 450 -53.51 29.80 -10.70
CA TYR A 450 -54.35 29.43 -11.86
C TYR A 450 -55.59 28.64 -11.45
N SER A 451 -55.45 27.73 -10.46
CA SER A 451 -56.56 26.94 -9.92
C SER A 451 -57.56 27.83 -9.17
N LEU A 452 -57.05 28.79 -8.37
CA LEU A 452 -57.87 29.77 -7.67
C LEU A 452 -58.59 30.72 -8.64
N GLU A 453 -57.89 31.17 -9.67
CA GLU A 453 -58.45 31.97 -10.75
C GLU A 453 -59.56 31.20 -11.52
N ARG A 454 -59.28 29.92 -11.78
CA ARG A 454 -60.24 29.00 -12.40
C ARG A 454 -61.42 28.68 -11.45
N ARG A 455 -61.15 28.52 -10.13
CA ARG A 455 -62.22 28.37 -9.12
C ARG A 455 -63.08 29.59 -8.97
N ARG A 456 -62.49 30.80 -9.01
CA ARG A 456 -63.28 32.04 -9.05
C ARG A 456 -64.21 32.10 -10.27
N LYS A 457 -63.78 31.50 -11.38
CA LYS A 457 -64.63 31.40 -12.62
C LYS A 457 -65.57 30.18 -12.57
N LEU A 458 -65.35 29.21 -11.72
CA LEU A 458 -66.15 27.98 -11.59
C LEU A 458 -67.00 27.91 -10.32
N GLN A 459 -66.87 28.91 -9.43
CA GLN A 459 -67.53 28.93 -8.12
C GLN A 459 -69.08 29.01 -8.21
N ASN A 460 -69.63 29.11 -9.41
CA ASN A 460 -71.08 29.03 -9.63
C ASN A 460 -71.60 27.62 -9.95
N HIS A 461 -70.79 26.57 -9.89
CA HIS A 461 -71.26 25.25 -10.32
C HIS A 461 -70.87 24.04 -9.42
N PHE A 462 -70.26 24.20 -8.25
CA PHE A 462 -69.72 23.03 -7.52
C PHE A 462 -70.00 23.02 -6.02
N ASP A 463 -71.26 23.10 -5.60
CA ASP A 463 -71.66 22.77 -4.22
C ASP A 463 -71.94 21.26 -4.00
N MET A 464 -71.62 20.42 -4.95
CA MET A 464 -71.99 19.01 -4.86
C MET A 464 -70.83 17.98 -4.90
N LEU A 465 -69.60 18.33 -4.68
CA LEU A 465 -68.47 17.37 -4.75
C LEU A 465 -67.58 17.28 -3.48
N ASN A 466 -68.00 17.83 -2.40
CA ASN A 466 -67.23 17.92 -1.16
C ASN A 466 -67.29 16.68 -0.22
N LEU A 467 -67.77 15.55 -0.68
CA LEU A 467 -67.92 14.37 0.17
C LEU A 467 -67.13 13.12 -0.23
N ARG A 468 -66.19 13.17 -1.12
CA ARG A 468 -65.43 11.93 -1.54
C ARG A 468 -63.92 11.93 -1.51
N LEU A 469 -63.23 12.82 -0.81
CA LEU A 469 -61.77 12.78 -0.75
C LEU A 469 -61.20 12.74 0.68
N GLN A 470 -61.77 11.94 1.52
CA GLN A 470 -61.23 11.73 2.87
C GLN A 470 -60.65 10.31 3.09
N ASN A 471 -60.00 9.67 2.12
CA ASN A 471 -59.30 8.40 2.41
C ASN A 471 -58.18 8.14 1.41
N ALA A 472 -57.03 8.77 1.52
CA ALA A 472 -55.79 8.26 0.96
C ALA A 472 -54.58 8.73 1.76
N ARG A 473 -54.52 8.36 3.05
CA ARG A 473 -53.26 8.25 3.78
C ARG A 473 -52.89 6.78 3.76
N GLN A 474 -52.11 6.35 2.79
CA GLN A 474 -51.41 5.07 2.88
C GLN A 474 -49.92 5.32 3.00
N ARG A 475 -49.39 5.06 4.17
CA ARG A 475 -47.99 4.78 4.47
C ARG A 475 -47.56 3.61 3.60
N ILE A 476 -46.32 3.62 3.09
CA ILE A 476 -45.72 2.47 2.43
C ILE A 476 -45.77 1.31 3.44
N SER A 477 -46.68 0.37 3.19
CA SER A 477 -46.93 -0.76 4.06
C SER A 477 -45.75 -1.74 4.01
N PRO A 478 -45.29 -2.24 5.15
CA PRO A 478 -44.36 -3.38 5.22
C PRO A 478 -44.78 -4.53 4.31
N HIS A 479 -46.06 -4.72 4.13
CA HIS A 479 -46.67 -5.71 3.24
C HIS A 479 -46.24 -5.58 1.75
N PHE A 480 -45.91 -4.37 1.27
CA PHE A 480 -45.44 -4.17 -0.12
C PHE A 480 -44.01 -4.68 -0.31
N VAL A 481 -43.10 -4.42 0.67
CA VAL A 481 -41.72 -4.90 0.65
C VAL A 481 -41.70 -6.44 0.71
N PHE A 482 -42.60 -7.03 1.54
CA PHE A 482 -42.77 -8.49 1.62
C PHE A 482 -43.30 -9.11 0.32
N ASN A 483 -44.21 -8.46 -0.38
CA ASN A 483 -44.76 -8.97 -1.63
C ASN A 483 -43.72 -8.94 -2.75
N VAL A 484 -42.83 -7.96 -2.79
CA VAL A 484 -41.71 -7.88 -3.76
C VAL A 484 -40.66 -8.95 -3.46
N LEU A 485 -40.31 -9.18 -2.19
CA LEU A 485 -39.41 -10.25 -1.77
C LEU A 485 -40.00 -11.64 -2.03
N ASN A 486 -41.26 -11.87 -1.69
CA ASN A 486 -41.95 -13.13 -1.98
C ASN A 486 -42.09 -13.41 -3.48
N SER A 487 -42.25 -12.39 -4.30
CA SER A 487 -42.31 -12.53 -5.76
C SER A 487 -40.97 -12.99 -6.38
N ARG A 488 -39.83 -12.58 -5.77
CA ARG A 488 -38.49 -13.03 -6.18
C ARG A 488 -38.12 -14.40 -5.62
N MET A 489 -38.58 -14.73 -4.41
CA MET A 489 -38.37 -16.05 -3.77
C MET A 489 -38.97 -17.23 -4.56
N ASN A 490 -40.00 -16.97 -5.35
CA ASN A 490 -40.65 -18.02 -6.15
C ASN A 490 -39.89 -18.35 -7.47
N LYS A 491 -38.77 -17.69 -7.77
CA LYS A 491 -38.01 -17.84 -9.03
C LYS A 491 -36.54 -18.28 -8.85
N GLY A 492 -36.03 -18.46 -7.64
CA GLY A 492 -34.64 -18.79 -7.35
C GLY A 492 -34.39 -20.23 -6.92
N ASP A 493 -33.13 -20.67 -6.98
CA ASP A 493 -32.65 -21.98 -6.52
C ASP A 493 -32.80 -22.12 -4.99
N ARG A 494 -32.82 -23.36 -4.48
CA ARG A 494 -33.17 -23.70 -3.10
C ARG A 494 -32.27 -23.00 -2.08
N GLN A 495 -31.00 -22.79 -2.37
CA GLN A 495 -30.02 -22.15 -1.49
C GLN A 495 -30.15 -20.62 -1.46
N GLU A 496 -30.42 -19.98 -2.57
CA GLU A 496 -30.74 -18.54 -2.68
C GLU A 496 -32.06 -18.19 -1.96
N ARG A 497 -33.02 -19.13 -2.03
CA ARG A 497 -34.34 -18.97 -1.38
C ARG A 497 -34.23 -18.96 0.14
N ASP A 498 -33.43 -19.84 0.74
CA ASP A 498 -33.23 -19.91 2.19
C ASP A 498 -32.44 -18.70 2.71
N GLN A 499 -31.50 -18.18 1.94
CA GLN A 499 -30.78 -16.94 2.27
C GLN A 499 -31.69 -15.70 2.21
N LEU A 500 -32.52 -15.59 1.19
CA LEU A 500 -33.49 -14.48 1.05
C LEU A 500 -34.57 -14.54 2.13
N LEU A 501 -35.01 -15.74 2.55
CA LEU A 501 -35.93 -15.93 3.65
C LEU A 501 -35.32 -15.49 5.00
N SER A 502 -34.06 -15.81 5.25
CA SER A 502 -33.35 -15.41 6.46
C SER A 502 -33.16 -13.89 6.50
N LEU A 503 -32.79 -13.28 5.41
CA LEU A 503 -32.65 -11.83 5.27
C LEU A 503 -34.01 -11.12 5.42
N ALA A 504 -35.07 -11.63 4.82
CA ALA A 504 -36.42 -11.08 4.94
C ALA A 504 -36.94 -11.12 6.39
N LYS A 505 -36.68 -12.23 7.11
CA LYS A 505 -36.99 -12.35 8.52
C LYS A 505 -36.20 -11.36 9.37
N LEU A 506 -34.92 -11.18 9.07
CA LEU A 506 -34.04 -10.24 9.78
C LEU A 506 -34.50 -8.80 9.58
N ILE A 507 -34.81 -8.40 8.34
CA ILE A 507 -35.35 -7.05 8.03
C ILE A 507 -36.68 -6.83 8.75
N ARG A 508 -37.57 -7.82 8.78
CA ARG A 508 -38.85 -7.70 9.48
C ARG A 508 -38.65 -7.47 10.97
N THR A 509 -37.81 -8.29 11.61
CA THR A 509 -37.52 -8.19 13.05
C THR A 509 -36.87 -6.85 13.38
N ASN A 510 -35.96 -6.35 12.52
CA ASN A 510 -35.34 -5.02 12.69
C ASN A 510 -36.40 -3.88 12.65
N LEU A 511 -37.33 -3.93 11.68
CA LEU A 511 -38.41 -2.94 11.55
C LEU A 511 -39.34 -2.98 12.73
N ASP A 512 -39.67 -4.17 13.24
CA ASP A 512 -40.52 -4.33 14.43
C ASP A 512 -39.82 -3.79 15.68
N MET A 513 -38.51 -4.06 15.86
CA MET A 513 -37.72 -3.56 16.99
C MET A 513 -37.54 -2.04 16.95
N THR A 514 -37.28 -1.47 15.77
CA THR A 514 -37.13 -0.01 15.64
C THR A 514 -38.42 0.78 15.83
N SER A 515 -39.58 0.13 15.75
CA SER A 515 -40.87 0.76 16.01
C SER A 515 -41.14 0.98 17.48
N HIS A 516 -40.40 0.31 18.37
CA HIS A 516 -40.57 0.38 19.82
C HIS A 516 -39.35 1.09 20.45
N PRO A 517 -39.52 2.06 21.35
CA PRO A 517 -38.39 2.75 21.99
C PRO A 517 -37.61 1.83 22.93
N THR A 518 -38.23 0.78 23.43
CA THR A 518 -37.62 -0.24 24.31
C THR A 518 -38.09 -1.62 23.94
N VAL A 519 -37.20 -2.59 24.06
CA VAL A 519 -37.43 -4.02 23.82
C VAL A 519 -36.95 -4.82 25.02
N THR A 520 -37.29 -6.11 25.11
CA THR A 520 -36.69 -7.00 26.11
C THR A 520 -35.27 -7.37 25.68
N LEU A 521 -34.41 -7.62 26.67
CA LEU A 521 -33.05 -8.06 26.38
C LEU A 521 -33.04 -9.41 25.63
N ALA A 522 -34.01 -10.26 25.89
CA ALA A 522 -34.20 -11.52 25.17
C ALA A 522 -34.43 -11.30 23.67
N GLU A 523 -35.31 -10.37 23.32
CA GLU A 523 -35.60 -10.02 21.93
C GLU A 523 -34.39 -9.48 21.22
N GLU A 524 -33.60 -8.60 21.87
CA GLU A 524 -32.43 -8.00 21.30
C GLU A 524 -31.29 -9.03 21.11
N LEU A 525 -31.07 -9.92 22.06
CA LEU A 525 -30.07 -10.98 21.93
C LEU A 525 -30.46 -12.03 20.89
N ASP A 526 -31.74 -12.37 20.75
CA ASP A 526 -32.24 -13.24 19.70
C ASP A 526 -31.97 -12.60 18.28
N PHE A 527 -32.24 -11.32 18.17
CA PHE A 527 -31.94 -10.59 16.96
C PHE A 527 -30.42 -10.56 16.63
N VAL A 528 -29.61 -10.24 17.64
CA VAL A 528 -28.14 -10.20 17.52
C VAL A 528 -27.60 -11.57 17.12
N GLY A 529 -28.11 -12.65 17.70
CA GLY A 529 -27.74 -14.03 17.32
C GLY A 529 -28.01 -14.31 15.85
N LYS A 530 -29.19 -13.94 15.38
CA LYS A 530 -29.56 -14.07 13.95
C LYS A 530 -28.72 -13.19 13.05
N TYR A 531 -28.38 -11.99 13.48
CA TYR A 531 -27.51 -11.07 12.75
C TYR A 531 -26.08 -11.65 12.61
N VAL A 532 -25.51 -12.13 13.71
CA VAL A 532 -24.17 -12.72 13.72
C VAL A 532 -24.11 -13.99 12.85
N GLU A 533 -25.18 -14.80 12.79
CA GLU A 533 -25.24 -15.99 11.94
C GLU A 533 -25.21 -15.62 10.44
N VAL A 534 -25.83 -14.51 10.06
CA VAL A 534 -25.73 -13.98 8.69
C VAL A 534 -24.32 -13.46 8.39
N GLU A 535 -23.72 -12.71 9.32
CA GLU A 535 -22.34 -12.19 9.15
C GLU A 535 -21.28 -13.28 9.24
N ARG A 536 -21.54 -14.40 9.91
CA ARG A 536 -20.64 -15.57 9.98
C ARG A 536 -20.25 -16.06 8.58
N GLN A 537 -21.20 -16.07 7.64
CA GLN A 537 -20.95 -16.50 6.27
C GLN A 537 -19.96 -15.58 5.52
N LEU A 538 -19.84 -14.34 5.96
CA LEU A 538 -18.94 -13.35 5.37
C LEU A 538 -17.59 -13.26 6.10
N LEU A 539 -17.52 -13.73 7.36
CA LEU A 539 -16.33 -13.62 8.20
C LEU A 539 -15.36 -14.81 8.06
N GLY A 540 -15.82 -15.93 7.44
CA GLY A 540 -15.02 -17.13 7.17
C GLY A 540 -15.05 -18.16 8.29
N GLU A 541 -14.41 -19.33 8.03
CA GLU A 541 -14.42 -20.50 8.94
C GLU A 541 -13.70 -20.26 10.27
N ASP A 542 -12.78 -19.30 10.31
CA ASP A 542 -12.00 -18.95 11.51
C ASP A 542 -12.75 -18.05 12.50
N PHE A 543 -14.02 -17.78 12.26
CA PHE A 543 -14.83 -16.96 13.14
C PHE A 543 -15.54 -17.79 14.22
N THR A 544 -15.31 -17.41 15.47
CA THR A 544 -15.96 -18.01 16.65
C THR A 544 -16.84 -16.97 17.35
N PHE A 545 -18.09 -17.32 17.53
CA PHE A 545 -19.04 -16.53 18.30
C PHE A 545 -19.47 -17.28 19.54
N THR A 546 -19.42 -16.62 20.69
CA THR A 546 -19.91 -17.13 21.96
C THR A 546 -20.87 -16.14 22.59
N MET A 547 -21.99 -16.65 23.12
CA MET A 547 -22.96 -15.86 23.86
C MET A 547 -23.21 -16.53 25.23
N GLU A 548 -22.80 -15.85 26.28
CA GLU A 548 -22.98 -16.27 27.66
C GLU A 548 -24.04 -15.38 28.31
N ALA A 549 -25.21 -15.91 28.58
CA ALA A 549 -26.33 -15.14 29.14
C ALA A 549 -27.12 -15.98 30.14
N PRO A 550 -27.84 -15.34 31.12
CA PRO A 550 -28.79 -16.01 32.03
C PRO A 550 -29.89 -16.71 31.24
N GLN A 551 -30.74 -17.47 32.00
CA GLN A 551 -31.91 -18.14 31.44
C GLN A 551 -32.85 -17.12 30.76
N LYS A 552 -33.56 -17.55 29.74
CA LYS A 552 -34.40 -16.71 28.88
C LYS A 552 -35.46 -15.94 29.67
N GLU A 553 -36.04 -16.58 30.69
CA GLU A 553 -37.06 -15.99 31.57
C GLU A 553 -36.54 -14.75 32.31
N THR A 554 -35.26 -14.74 32.70
CA THR A 554 -34.60 -13.58 33.30
C THR A 554 -34.41 -12.45 32.29
N LEU A 555 -34.01 -12.78 31.06
CA LEU A 555 -33.80 -11.82 30.01
C LEU A 555 -35.07 -11.16 29.50
N GLU A 556 -36.20 -11.84 29.56
CA GLU A 556 -37.54 -11.31 29.21
C GLU A 556 -38.03 -10.24 30.20
N THR A 557 -37.52 -10.25 31.43
CA THR A 557 -37.87 -9.23 32.43
C THR A 557 -37.06 -7.94 32.29
N VAL A 558 -35.91 -7.99 31.60
CA VAL A 558 -35.03 -6.83 31.46
C VAL A 558 -35.38 -6.08 30.17
N ARG A 559 -35.89 -4.86 30.33
CA ARG A 559 -36.13 -3.95 29.22
C ARG A 559 -34.91 -3.05 28.99
N ILE A 560 -34.56 -2.83 27.75
CA ILE A 560 -33.43 -1.96 27.31
C ILE A 560 -33.90 -1.05 26.17
N PRO A 561 -33.28 0.10 25.97
CA PRO A 561 -33.46 0.83 24.71
C PRO A 561 -33.11 -0.06 23.53
N SER A 562 -33.96 -0.06 22.51
CA SER A 562 -33.74 -0.90 21.31
C SER A 562 -32.45 -0.61 20.63
N MET A 563 -31.81 -1.61 20.04
CA MET A 563 -30.61 -1.56 19.22
C MET A 563 -29.27 -1.26 19.93
N LEU A 564 -29.20 -1.20 21.23
CA LEU A 564 -27.93 -0.92 21.94
C LEU A 564 -26.92 -2.04 21.81
N VAL A 565 -27.33 -3.30 22.01
CA VAL A 565 -26.46 -4.48 21.88
C VAL A 565 -26.12 -4.72 20.43
N GLN A 566 -27.09 -4.51 19.54
CA GLN A 566 -26.88 -4.59 18.10
C GLN A 566 -25.77 -3.63 17.64
N ILE A 567 -25.84 -2.35 18.01
CA ILE A 567 -24.83 -1.35 17.62
C ILE A 567 -23.43 -1.73 18.14
N LEU A 568 -23.32 -2.24 19.35
CA LEU A 568 -22.05 -2.70 19.90
C LEU A 568 -21.52 -3.90 19.14
N THR A 569 -22.38 -4.85 18.78
CA THR A 569 -22.03 -6.04 18.01
C THR A 569 -21.62 -5.69 16.59
N GLU A 570 -22.33 -4.79 15.94
CA GLU A 570 -21.96 -4.27 14.62
C GLU A 570 -20.58 -3.60 14.64
N ASN A 571 -20.32 -2.76 15.65
CA ASN A 571 -19.02 -2.13 15.81
C ASN A 571 -17.89 -3.14 16.01
N ALA A 572 -18.11 -4.17 16.81
CA ALA A 572 -17.15 -5.24 17.03
C ALA A 572 -16.85 -6.01 15.73
N ILE A 573 -17.87 -6.34 14.95
CA ILE A 573 -17.71 -7.03 13.67
C ILE A 573 -17.04 -6.13 12.64
N ILE A 574 -17.56 -4.93 12.43
CA ILE A 574 -17.10 -4.05 11.35
C ILE A 574 -15.70 -3.48 11.63
N HIS A 575 -15.45 -3.07 12.88
CA HIS A 575 -14.23 -2.36 13.24
C HIS A 575 -13.20 -3.24 13.94
N GLY A 576 -13.65 -4.30 14.64
CA GLY A 576 -12.77 -5.22 15.33
C GLY A 576 -12.36 -6.42 14.47
N LEU A 577 -13.31 -7.03 13.75
CA LEU A 577 -13.09 -8.34 13.14
C LEU A 577 -12.98 -8.31 11.61
N LYS A 578 -13.65 -7.38 10.93
CA LYS A 578 -13.63 -7.24 9.47
C LYS A 578 -12.27 -6.69 9.03
N GLY A 579 -11.45 -7.53 8.40
CA GLY A 579 -10.08 -7.17 8.00
C GLY A 579 -9.00 -7.73 8.92
N LYS A 580 -9.35 -8.43 10.00
CA LYS A 580 -8.40 -9.16 10.83
C LYS A 580 -7.97 -10.45 10.13
N GLU A 581 -6.66 -10.70 10.03
CA GLU A 581 -6.10 -11.98 9.60
C GLU A 581 -5.98 -12.94 10.78
N GLY A 582 -6.38 -14.21 10.59
CA GLY A 582 -6.37 -15.24 11.62
C GLY A 582 -7.60 -15.21 12.55
N GLY A 583 -7.68 -16.17 13.46
CA GLY A 583 -8.87 -16.48 14.27
C GLY A 583 -9.61 -15.27 14.85
N LYS A 584 -10.83 -15.09 14.42
CA LYS A 584 -11.73 -14.00 14.80
C LYS A 584 -12.64 -14.47 15.93
N ARG A 585 -12.75 -13.70 16.99
CA ARG A 585 -13.60 -14.06 18.13
C ARG A 585 -14.48 -12.88 18.53
N LEU A 586 -15.77 -13.17 18.67
CA LEU A 586 -16.77 -12.28 19.23
C LEU A 586 -17.39 -12.97 20.42
N CYS A 587 -17.45 -12.30 21.56
CA CYS A 587 -18.09 -12.80 22.76
C CYS A 587 -19.08 -11.76 23.29
N ILE A 588 -20.30 -12.19 23.54
CA ILE A 588 -21.31 -11.40 24.26
C ILE A 588 -21.56 -12.08 25.60
N ARG A 589 -21.33 -11.33 26.67
CA ARG A 589 -21.63 -11.81 28.03
C ARG A 589 -22.65 -10.91 28.72
N VAL A 590 -23.64 -11.51 29.32
CA VAL A 590 -24.66 -10.82 30.10
C VAL A 590 -24.64 -11.35 31.54
N ASP A 591 -24.32 -10.48 32.45
CA ASP A 591 -24.38 -10.74 33.90
C ASP A 591 -25.49 -9.92 34.52
N THR A 592 -26.40 -10.54 35.28
CA THR A 592 -27.52 -9.85 35.95
C THR A 592 -27.45 -10.16 37.45
N ASP A 593 -27.35 -9.10 38.24
CA ASP A 593 -27.45 -9.17 39.72
C ASP A 593 -28.70 -8.44 40.22
N GLU A 594 -28.81 -8.24 41.52
CA GLU A 594 -29.99 -7.55 42.15
C GLU A 594 -30.03 -6.05 41.82
N ALA A 595 -28.89 -5.42 41.50
CA ALA A 595 -28.74 -3.98 41.29
C ALA A 595 -28.82 -3.57 39.83
N ALA A 596 -28.21 -4.34 38.93
CA ALA A 596 -28.04 -3.97 37.55
C ALA A 596 -27.90 -5.18 36.59
N THR A 597 -28.09 -4.92 35.31
CA THR A 597 -27.73 -5.84 34.22
C THR A 597 -26.51 -5.27 33.51
N ARG A 598 -25.45 -6.07 33.42
CA ARG A 598 -24.21 -5.74 32.70
C ARG A 598 -24.13 -6.54 31.40
N ILE A 599 -23.99 -5.84 30.31
CA ILE A 599 -23.85 -6.42 28.98
C ILE A 599 -22.45 -6.09 28.49
N THR A 600 -21.66 -7.10 28.17
CA THR A 600 -20.30 -6.95 27.66
C THR A 600 -20.22 -7.52 26.25
N VAL A 601 -19.85 -6.71 25.30
CA VAL A 601 -19.54 -7.13 23.93
C VAL A 601 -18.04 -7.02 23.72
N SER A 602 -17.40 -8.14 23.40
CA SER A 602 -15.95 -8.26 23.32
C SER A 602 -15.54 -8.84 21.95
N ASP A 603 -14.57 -8.23 21.34
CA ASP A 603 -13.91 -8.75 20.15
C ASP A 603 -12.40 -8.87 20.36
N ASN A 604 -11.74 -9.68 19.56
CA ASN A 604 -10.29 -9.82 19.58
C ASN A 604 -9.61 -9.06 18.43
N GLY A 605 -10.18 -7.96 18.00
CA GLY A 605 -9.65 -7.07 16.98
C GLY A 605 -8.46 -6.23 17.44
N PRO A 606 -8.07 -5.20 16.68
CA PRO A 606 -6.93 -4.33 16.98
C PRO A 606 -7.16 -3.39 18.17
N GLY A 607 -8.37 -3.44 18.79
CA GLY A 607 -8.75 -2.54 19.86
C GLY A 607 -9.25 -1.19 19.36
N PHE A 608 -9.55 -0.29 20.32
CA PHE A 608 -10.13 1.03 20.06
C PHE A 608 -9.18 2.13 20.52
N ASP A 609 -8.82 3.08 19.65
CA ASP A 609 -7.96 4.21 20.01
C ASP A 609 -8.77 5.28 20.78
N ILE A 610 -8.60 5.28 22.10
CA ILE A 610 -9.29 6.19 23.04
C ILE A 610 -8.90 7.66 22.80
N ARG A 611 -7.73 7.94 22.24
CA ARG A 611 -7.23 9.32 22.02
C ARG A 611 -7.96 10.04 20.89
N HIS A 612 -8.42 9.32 19.89
CA HIS A 612 -9.23 9.86 18.80
C HIS A 612 -10.74 9.91 19.09
N TYR A 613 -11.14 9.44 20.25
CA TYR A 613 -12.56 9.33 20.64
C TYR A 613 -13.22 10.68 21.01
N ASN A 614 -12.44 11.68 21.44
CA ASN A 614 -12.96 12.98 21.90
C ASN A 614 -13.18 14.01 20.79
N SER A 615 -12.88 13.69 19.52
CA SER A 615 -13.18 14.59 18.41
C SER A 615 -14.65 14.43 18.01
N GLU A 616 -15.38 15.53 17.93
CA GLU A 616 -16.83 15.62 17.60
C GLU A 616 -17.25 15.00 16.24
N ARG A 617 -16.33 14.39 15.51
CA ARG A 617 -16.54 13.85 14.15
C ARG A 617 -16.55 12.31 14.06
N SER A 618 -16.53 11.58 15.19
CA SER A 618 -16.38 10.14 15.18
C SER A 618 -17.72 9.40 15.26
N ARG A 619 -18.11 8.84 14.15
CA ARG A 619 -18.91 7.60 13.91
C ARG A 619 -20.30 7.51 14.54
N THR A 620 -21.28 7.42 13.71
CA THR A 620 -22.74 7.48 13.96
C THR A 620 -23.25 6.52 15.05
N GLY A 621 -22.74 5.28 15.14
CA GLY A 621 -23.24 4.26 16.06
C GLY A 621 -22.98 4.54 17.55
N LEU A 622 -21.72 4.83 17.93
CA LEU A 622 -21.38 5.13 19.33
C LEU A 622 -21.99 6.45 19.83
N ASN A 623 -22.19 7.41 18.93
CA ASN A 623 -22.92 8.64 19.27
C ASN A 623 -24.39 8.39 19.55
N ILE A 624 -25.02 7.44 18.85
CA ILE A 624 -26.40 7.03 19.15
C ILE A 624 -26.49 6.47 20.57
N ILE A 625 -25.57 5.57 20.93
CA ILE A 625 -25.51 4.98 22.28
C ILE A 625 -25.33 6.08 23.32
N ARG A 626 -24.37 6.98 23.14
CA ARG A 626 -24.12 8.09 24.08
C ARG A 626 -25.32 9.04 24.21
N THR A 627 -25.89 9.40 23.08
CA THR A 627 -27.07 10.29 23.07
C THR A 627 -28.26 9.64 23.78
N THR A 628 -28.51 8.35 23.51
CA THR A 628 -29.55 7.57 24.13
C THR A 628 -29.30 7.45 25.63
N VAL A 629 -28.08 7.04 26.02
CA VAL A 629 -27.68 6.94 27.44
C VAL A 629 -27.76 8.30 28.13
N SER A 630 -27.31 9.37 27.50
CA SER A 630 -27.38 10.73 28.05
C SER A 630 -28.82 11.19 28.25
N ALA A 631 -29.71 10.96 27.25
CA ALA A 631 -31.13 11.32 27.35
C ALA A 631 -31.81 10.60 28.50
N ILE A 632 -31.59 9.29 28.63
CA ILE A 632 -32.14 8.49 29.72
C ILE A 632 -31.59 8.95 31.09
N ASN A 633 -30.29 9.25 31.14
CA ASN A 633 -29.62 9.69 32.36
C ASN A 633 -30.04 11.11 32.81
N GLN A 634 -30.54 11.96 31.92
CA GLN A 634 -31.08 13.27 32.26
C GLN A 634 -32.34 13.14 33.11
N GLU A 635 -33.20 12.15 32.83
CA GLU A 635 -34.39 11.87 33.58
C GLU A 635 -34.12 11.00 34.85
N ASN A 636 -33.05 10.22 34.80
CA ASN A 636 -32.68 9.26 35.85
C ASN A 636 -31.46 9.73 36.66
N LYS A 637 -31.61 10.79 37.46
CA LYS A 637 -30.50 11.40 38.21
C LYS A 637 -29.84 10.47 39.25
N LYS A 638 -30.60 9.50 39.82
CA LYS A 638 -30.13 8.59 40.88
C LYS A 638 -29.61 7.25 40.35
N HIS A 639 -30.13 6.74 39.23
CA HIS A 639 -29.79 5.46 38.63
C HIS A 639 -29.41 5.67 37.17
N LYS A 640 -28.09 5.81 36.91
CA LYS A 640 -27.59 6.13 35.57
C LYS A 640 -27.09 4.90 34.86
N ILE A 641 -27.36 4.80 33.58
CA ILE A 641 -26.68 3.86 32.68
C ILE A 641 -25.21 4.30 32.53
N SER A 642 -24.27 3.39 32.73
CA SER A 642 -22.86 3.60 32.35
C SER A 642 -22.51 2.83 31.12
N PHE A 643 -21.62 3.44 30.32
CA PHE A 643 -21.07 2.83 29.13
C PHE A 643 -19.56 3.06 29.10
N ASP A 644 -18.79 1.97 29.18
CA ASP A 644 -17.34 1.95 29.24
C ASP A 644 -16.75 1.15 28.09
N ILE A 645 -15.61 1.58 27.59
CA ILE A 645 -14.84 0.88 26.56
C ILE A 645 -13.44 0.60 27.10
N LYS A 646 -12.99 -0.65 27.05
CA LYS A 646 -11.67 -1.09 27.48
C LYS A 646 -10.96 -1.80 26.35
N ASN A 647 -9.67 -1.57 26.22
CA ASN A 647 -8.80 -2.30 25.31
C ASN A 647 -7.91 -3.25 26.11
N ASP A 648 -8.11 -4.55 25.89
CA ASP A 648 -7.30 -5.60 26.47
C ASP A 648 -7.30 -6.80 25.50
N ASN A 649 -6.28 -6.93 24.66
CA ASN A 649 -6.23 -7.93 23.58
C ASN A 649 -7.46 -7.95 22.66
N GLY A 650 -8.01 -6.77 22.39
CA GLY A 650 -9.23 -6.51 21.63
C GLY A 650 -10.00 -5.34 22.22
N CYS A 651 -11.25 -5.17 21.81
CA CYS A 651 -12.13 -4.15 22.35
C CYS A 651 -13.22 -4.79 23.21
N HIS A 652 -13.44 -4.25 24.40
CA HIS A 652 -14.49 -4.66 25.34
C HIS A 652 -15.40 -3.48 25.63
N CYS A 653 -16.62 -3.54 25.14
CA CYS A 653 -17.67 -2.56 25.41
C CYS A 653 -18.57 -3.07 26.54
N VAL A 654 -18.65 -2.31 27.62
CA VAL A 654 -19.42 -2.67 28.81
C VAL A 654 -20.56 -1.66 29.03
N LEU A 655 -21.78 -2.13 28.96
CA LEU A 655 -22.99 -1.37 29.26
C LEU A 655 -23.60 -1.88 30.57
N THR A 656 -23.78 -0.99 31.53
CA THR A 656 -24.41 -1.34 32.82
C THR A 656 -25.71 -0.57 32.97
N ILE A 657 -26.80 -1.30 33.09
CA ILE A 657 -28.18 -0.79 33.18
C ILE A 657 -28.75 -1.12 34.56
N PRO A 658 -29.03 -0.11 35.41
CA PRO A 658 -29.66 -0.33 36.72
C PRO A 658 -31.09 -0.87 36.57
N LYS A 659 -31.50 -1.80 37.43
CA LYS A 659 -32.87 -2.37 37.40
C LYS A 659 -33.99 -1.36 37.64
N ASN A 660 -33.72 -0.32 38.44
CA ASN A 660 -34.71 0.70 38.81
C ASN A 660 -34.62 1.94 37.89
N ILE A 661 -34.32 1.76 36.61
CA ILE A 661 -34.26 2.84 35.65
C ILE A 661 -35.59 3.03 34.93
N LYS A 662 -36.02 4.27 34.77
CA LYS A 662 -37.17 4.61 33.96
C LYS A 662 -36.70 4.79 32.52
N LEU A 663 -37.05 3.87 31.64
CA LEU A 663 -36.84 3.99 30.21
C LEU A 663 -37.98 4.80 29.59
N ILE A 664 -37.68 5.67 28.67
CA ILE A 664 -38.59 6.63 28.03
C ILE A 664 -39.62 5.91 27.18
#